data_54b50a6e9187f2216835925a684d3723
#
_entry.id   54b50a6e9187f2216835925a684d3723
#
_cell.length_a   1.000
_cell.length_b   1.000
_cell.length_c   1.000
_cell.angle_alpha   90.00
_cell.angle_beta   90.00
_cell.angle_gamma   90.00
#
_symmetry.space_group_name_H-M   'P 1'
#
loop_
_entity.id
_entity.type
_entity.pdbx_description
1 polymer ?
#
loop_
_entity_poly.entity_id
_entity_poly.type
_entity_poly.pdbx_seq_one_letter_code
_entity_poly.pdbx_strand_id
1 'polypeptide(L)'
;MKKNLTYEELFEANVRLQEENNVLKDEIKHLKMQLHIDDKPQKSIAVTRLSLEKKVALFRELFHGRKDIFARRWYSKNSGKSGYQPVCLNEWDRQLCDKRKYKCTECPNRHFKELSYEDVYRHLEGKDIDGCDIIGVYAILPDNKCNFLCADFDDKSCEHGYQNDVLSYINVCKEWKIPHAIERSRSGNGAHVWIFFETSLEASKARKLGNTILTEAMERNGRMTFKSYDRFFPNQDRLPEGGFGNLVALPLQGKARKEGNSVFVDENFMPYEDQWTYLVGVQKVPEILVDRILLKHGITSELGDLSTTSEAKPWETPSTQKIAKEDFPKELLLIKSNMLYIPLEDLSAKAINHLKRIASFKNPEFYAKLGMRLSTYNVPRIISCAEPSDKYIALPRGCEDAITNLLDENHVSYRMNDQTELGTPISVQFKGELREEQVAAIKNLIPHNNGVLYGTTAFGKTVAAIGLIVERKVNTLILVHTKALLDQWKTRLEEYLMIDYKQEDTPHKRGRKKVFSPFGTLDSKGNNLHSMVDIALMQSCFEENDIKPFIRNYGMVIVDECHHVSAVNFERILKYSNARYVYGLTATPIRKDGHQPIIFMQCGPIRYSADAKTQMASQTFERLLIPRFTNYRELTDDKKTYTQTIQGMSNDICRNTRIIDDVCKALQDGRSPIILTNLTSHVEILATMLTSKCKNVITLVGSESVKEKRLKMERLQNIPRTELLAIVATGKYVGEGFDYPRLDTLFLTLPVSWKGIVAQYAGRLHREYPGKKDVIIYDYIDIHLSLCDTMYKRRLKGYAAVGYKLSTINPTNLSHDSPDIIFNGMNFLKPFLSDLSCTRKSVVISSSKLWFSIRTPTLVMLQELTLRGVQIIVFVKCHSEKDELLKRIGVKVIAKENLSLHITVIDKSLIWYGSVNYLGYNTEEDNAIRISESVIAEEMLELLYNNKKL
;
A
#
# COMPACT_ATOMS: atom_id res chain seq x y z
N MET A 1 1.93 32.84 -37.55
CA MET A 1 3.23 32.62 -38.20
C MET A 1 4.31 33.29 -37.33
N LYS A 2 5.01 32.54 -36.49
CA LYS A 2 6.20 33.04 -35.80
C LYS A 2 7.34 33.01 -36.79
N LYS A 3 7.89 34.20 -37.14
CA LYS A 3 9.13 34.29 -37.91
C LYS A 3 10.23 33.63 -37.09
N ASN A 4 10.80 32.51 -37.55
CA ASN A 4 12.07 32.04 -37.04
C ASN A 4 13.14 33.06 -37.45
N LEU A 5 13.68 33.73 -36.44
CA LEU A 5 14.82 34.62 -36.58
C LEU A 5 16.04 33.81 -37.08
N THR A 6 16.77 34.36 -38.03
CA THR A 6 18.02 33.75 -38.48
C THR A 6 19.11 33.86 -37.39
N TYR A 7 20.17 33.05 -37.47
CA TYR A 7 21.29 33.11 -36.55
C TYR A 7 21.96 34.50 -36.46
N GLU A 8 22.02 35.23 -37.62
CA GLU A 8 22.53 36.57 -37.71
C GLU A 8 21.62 37.57 -36.98
N GLU A 9 20.30 37.48 -37.13
CA GLU A 9 19.34 38.35 -36.43
C GLU A 9 19.36 38.11 -34.92
N LEU A 10 19.58 36.86 -34.47
CA LEU A 10 19.76 36.54 -33.04
C LEU A 10 21.10 37.05 -32.47
N PHE A 11 22.15 37.02 -33.27
CA PHE A 11 23.45 37.54 -32.89
C PHE A 11 23.44 39.06 -32.77
N GLU A 12 22.82 39.79 -33.74
CA GLU A 12 22.65 41.25 -33.66
C GLU A 12 21.75 41.66 -32.49
N ALA A 13 20.68 40.91 -32.23
CA ALA A 13 19.82 41.17 -31.05
C ALA A 13 20.58 40.96 -29.74
N ASN A 14 21.47 39.98 -29.66
CA ASN A 14 22.30 39.75 -28.48
C ASN A 14 23.34 40.82 -28.26
N VAL A 15 23.97 41.32 -29.31
CA VAL A 15 24.90 42.44 -29.27
C VAL A 15 24.20 43.73 -28.80
N ARG A 16 23.01 44.04 -29.34
CA ARG A 16 22.22 45.21 -28.87
C ARG A 16 21.83 45.08 -27.38
N LEU A 17 21.36 43.89 -26.94
CA LEU A 17 21.04 43.65 -25.54
C LEU A 17 22.25 43.75 -24.61
N GLN A 18 23.45 43.43 -25.10
CA GLN A 18 24.70 43.62 -24.35
C GLN A 18 25.06 45.09 -24.24
N GLU A 19 24.90 45.88 -25.31
CA GLU A 19 25.09 47.30 -25.31
C GLU A 19 24.11 48.03 -24.39
N GLU A 20 22.80 47.70 -24.43
CA GLU A 20 21.79 48.21 -23.52
C GLU A 20 22.08 47.86 -22.07
N ASN A 21 22.53 46.63 -21.80
CA ASN A 21 22.91 46.21 -20.44
C ASN A 21 24.12 47.00 -19.89
N ASN A 22 25.04 47.35 -20.74
CA ASN A 22 26.19 48.17 -20.36
C ASN A 22 25.78 49.62 -20.09
N VAL A 23 24.91 50.22 -20.91
CA VAL A 23 24.35 51.58 -20.67
C VAL A 23 23.56 51.58 -19.37
N LEU A 24 22.70 50.59 -19.09
CA LEU A 24 21.96 50.50 -17.83
C LEU A 24 22.88 50.36 -16.60
N LYS A 25 23.98 49.61 -16.73
CA LYS A 25 24.98 49.51 -15.65
C LYS A 25 25.66 50.83 -15.34
N ASP A 26 25.98 51.62 -16.36
CA ASP A 26 26.54 52.91 -16.19
C ASP A 26 25.52 53.90 -15.61
N GLU A 27 24.26 53.84 -15.99
CA GLU A 27 23.17 54.61 -15.45
C GLU A 27 22.93 54.31 -13.97
N ILE A 28 22.91 53.01 -13.59
CA ILE A 28 22.86 52.55 -12.18
C ILE A 28 24.05 53.09 -11.40
N LYS A 29 25.24 53.13 -11.98
CA LYS A 29 26.43 53.66 -11.32
C LYS A 29 26.32 55.16 -11.11
N HIS A 30 25.78 55.89 -12.06
CA HIS A 30 25.53 57.34 -11.97
C HIS A 30 24.42 57.64 -10.94
N LEU A 31 23.32 56.89 -10.92
CA LEU A 31 22.25 57.03 -9.93
C LEU A 31 22.74 56.73 -8.51
N LYS A 32 23.59 55.70 -8.34
CA LYS A 32 24.22 55.38 -7.07
C LYS A 32 25.14 56.54 -6.56
N MET A 33 25.87 57.19 -7.46
CA MET A 33 26.66 58.38 -7.12
C MET A 33 25.77 59.56 -6.72
N GLN A 34 24.66 59.82 -7.41
CA GLN A 34 23.70 60.87 -7.08
C GLN A 34 22.99 60.67 -5.75
N LEU A 35 22.71 59.43 -5.37
CA LEU A 35 22.01 59.07 -4.15
C LEU A 35 22.93 58.90 -2.95
N HIS A 36 24.25 59.24 -3.10
CA HIS A 36 25.27 59.00 -2.06
C HIS A 36 25.19 57.58 -1.43
N ILE A 37 24.80 56.60 -2.21
CA ILE A 37 24.91 55.20 -1.84
C ILE A 37 26.40 54.84 -2.02
N ASP A 38 27.18 55.02 -0.97
CA ASP A 38 28.52 54.49 -0.90
C ASP A 38 28.41 52.98 -1.04
N ASP A 39 28.91 52.46 -2.18
CA ASP A 39 29.38 51.07 -2.25
C ASP A 39 30.61 50.99 -1.34
N LYS A 40 30.38 51.02 -0.02
CA LYS A 40 31.42 50.53 0.88
C LYS A 40 31.58 49.06 0.50
N PRO A 41 32.72 48.66 -0.06
CA PRO A 41 33.03 47.26 -0.15
C PRO A 41 32.87 46.73 1.27
N GLN A 42 31.92 45.83 1.50
CA GLN A 42 32.01 44.96 2.67
C GLN A 42 33.48 44.65 2.81
N LYS A 43 34.10 45.06 3.95
CA LYS A 43 35.51 44.86 4.23
C LYS A 43 35.93 43.59 3.54
N SER A 44 36.81 43.73 2.54
CA SER A 44 37.53 42.59 2.01
C SER A 44 38.30 42.04 3.21
N ILE A 45 37.68 41.05 3.86
CA ILE A 45 38.42 40.18 4.77
C ILE A 45 39.52 39.67 3.86
N ALA A 46 40.73 40.09 4.12
CA ALA A 46 41.91 39.60 3.45
C ALA A 46 41.74 38.08 3.43
N VAL A 47 41.63 37.48 2.24
CA VAL A 47 41.40 36.04 2.04
C VAL A 47 42.66 35.35 2.52
N THR A 48 42.79 35.22 3.83
CA THR A 48 43.75 34.31 4.47
C THR A 48 43.25 32.95 4.10
N ARG A 49 43.89 32.28 3.15
CA ARG A 49 43.62 30.90 2.78
C ARG A 49 43.55 30.09 4.07
N LEU A 50 42.34 29.64 4.43
CA LEU A 50 42.12 28.85 5.64
C LEU A 50 43.11 27.68 5.64
N SER A 51 43.84 27.49 6.76
CA SER A 51 44.63 26.28 6.92
C SER A 51 43.76 25.02 6.77
N LEU A 52 44.33 23.94 6.39
CA LEU A 52 43.62 22.66 6.22
C LEU A 52 42.90 22.25 7.51
N GLU A 53 43.52 22.45 8.66
CA GLU A 53 42.94 22.19 9.98
C GLU A 53 41.65 23.05 10.22
N LYS A 54 41.69 24.32 9.86
CA LYS A 54 40.52 25.19 9.97
C LYS A 54 39.40 24.77 9.00
N LYS A 55 39.74 24.28 7.79
CA LYS A 55 38.77 23.78 6.83
C LYS A 55 38.05 22.52 7.38
N VAL A 56 38.80 21.54 7.92
CA VAL A 56 38.22 20.34 8.52
C VAL A 56 37.40 20.69 9.76
N ALA A 57 37.86 21.63 10.59
CA ALA A 57 37.11 22.09 11.78
C ALA A 57 35.75 22.70 11.40
N LEU A 58 35.75 23.65 10.45
CA LEU A 58 34.56 24.30 9.92
C LEU A 58 33.57 23.25 9.32
N PHE A 59 34.12 22.33 8.53
CA PHE A 59 33.32 21.26 7.92
C PHE A 59 32.64 20.39 8.96
N ARG A 60 33.39 19.96 9.99
CA ARG A 60 32.85 19.19 11.11
C ARG A 60 31.81 19.95 11.93
N GLU A 61 31.96 21.26 12.03
CA GLU A 61 31.01 22.12 12.73
C GLU A 61 29.66 22.24 11.97
N LEU A 62 29.69 22.41 10.66
CA LEU A 62 28.47 22.57 9.86
C LEU A 62 27.76 21.25 9.61
N PHE A 63 28.49 20.21 9.25
CA PHE A 63 27.91 18.95 8.79
C PHE A 63 27.91 17.83 9.84
N HIS A 64 27.80 18.19 11.13
CA HIS A 64 27.80 17.16 12.16
C HIS A 64 26.41 16.56 12.38
N GLY A 65 26.33 15.26 12.15
CA GLY A 65 25.20 14.40 12.61
C GLY A 65 25.57 13.74 13.95
N ARG A 66 25.22 12.46 14.08
CA ARG A 66 25.65 11.63 15.22
C ARG A 66 27.18 11.61 15.34
N LYS A 67 27.68 11.76 16.57
CA LYS A 67 29.14 11.74 16.83
C LYS A 67 29.67 10.32 17.03
N ASP A 68 28.83 9.44 17.56
CA ASP A 68 29.16 8.07 17.95
C ASP A 68 29.27 7.08 16.77
N ILE A 69 28.79 7.48 15.59
CA ILE A 69 28.77 6.65 14.40
C ILE A 69 28.68 7.47 13.13
N PHE A 70 29.37 7.05 12.09
CA PHE A 70 29.24 7.55 10.72
C PHE A 70 29.25 6.38 9.75
N ALA A 71 28.89 6.62 8.49
CA ALA A 71 28.95 5.63 7.44
C ALA A 71 29.99 6.00 6.38
N ARG A 72 30.50 5.00 5.71
CA ARG A 72 31.40 5.14 4.58
C ARG A 72 30.83 4.38 3.38
N ARG A 73 31.04 4.94 2.18
CA ARG A 73 30.64 4.27 0.94
C ARG A 73 31.49 3.04 0.69
N TRP A 74 30.89 1.99 0.22
CA TRP A 74 31.55 0.79 -0.30
C TRP A 74 31.20 0.59 -1.77
N TYR A 75 32.09 -0.06 -2.49
CA TYR A 75 31.90 -0.44 -3.89
C TYR A 75 32.39 -1.88 -4.09
N SER A 76 31.61 -2.68 -4.81
CA SER A 76 31.93 -4.06 -5.15
C SER A 76 32.29 -4.16 -6.62
N LYS A 77 33.56 -4.42 -6.93
CA LYS A 77 34.07 -4.61 -8.32
C LYS A 77 33.37 -5.78 -9.02
N ASN A 78 33.03 -6.84 -8.27
CA ASN A 78 32.44 -8.06 -8.84
C ASN A 78 30.97 -7.88 -9.26
N SER A 79 30.20 -7.03 -8.59
CA SER A 79 28.77 -6.84 -8.83
C SER A 79 28.40 -5.45 -9.36
N GLY A 80 29.37 -4.52 -9.43
CA GLY A 80 29.12 -3.11 -9.76
C GLY A 80 28.27 -2.36 -8.74
N LYS A 81 27.86 -3.00 -7.65
CA LYS A 81 26.98 -2.40 -6.63
C LYS A 81 27.77 -1.54 -5.66
N SER A 82 27.15 -0.47 -5.22
CA SER A 82 27.67 0.41 -4.17
C SER A 82 26.59 0.75 -3.14
N GLY A 83 27.01 1.17 -1.96
CA GLY A 83 26.11 1.55 -0.88
C GLY A 83 26.89 2.17 0.28
N TYR A 84 26.21 2.46 1.37
CA TYR A 84 26.82 2.97 2.59
C TYR A 84 26.67 1.94 3.70
N GLN A 85 27.72 1.87 4.55
CA GLN A 85 27.70 1.00 5.72
C GLN A 85 28.31 1.76 6.91
N PRO A 86 27.85 1.50 8.15
CA PRO A 86 28.44 2.07 9.35
C PRO A 86 29.89 1.60 9.50
N VAL A 87 30.78 2.49 9.93
CA VAL A 87 32.18 2.18 10.16
C VAL A 87 32.32 1.56 11.55
N CYS A 88 32.82 0.33 11.61
CA CYS A 88 33.01 -0.44 12.82
C CYS A 88 34.49 -0.82 12.98
N LEU A 89 35.05 -0.67 14.19
CA LEU A 89 36.44 -1.02 14.47
C LEU A 89 36.69 -2.52 14.38
N ASN A 90 35.66 -3.35 14.61
CA ASN A 90 35.72 -4.81 14.49
C ASN A 90 35.37 -5.29 13.07
N GLU A 91 35.30 -4.39 12.09
CA GLU A 91 34.96 -4.75 10.71
C GLU A 91 36.03 -5.66 10.11
N TRP A 92 35.59 -6.79 9.51
CA TRP A 92 36.43 -7.80 8.91
C TRP A 92 37.28 -8.64 9.87
N ASP A 93 37.16 -8.46 11.18
CA ASP A 93 37.74 -9.41 12.14
C ASP A 93 36.99 -10.74 12.03
N ARG A 94 37.74 -11.82 11.74
CA ARG A 94 37.14 -13.15 11.48
C ARG A 94 36.43 -13.76 12.68
N GLN A 95 36.78 -13.33 13.89
CA GLN A 95 36.20 -13.85 15.13
C GLN A 95 35.00 -13.00 15.63
N LEU A 96 35.01 -11.70 15.33
CA LEU A 96 34.05 -10.73 15.87
C LEU A 96 33.02 -10.28 14.85
N CYS A 97 33.32 -10.29 13.55
CA CYS A 97 32.44 -9.75 12.51
C CYS A 97 31.91 -10.85 11.60
N ASP A 98 30.64 -11.24 11.79
CA ASP A 98 29.93 -12.14 10.88
C ASP A 98 28.72 -11.42 10.25
N LYS A 99 28.98 -10.73 9.13
CA LYS A 99 27.95 -10.00 8.36
C LYS A 99 26.91 -10.92 7.70
N ARG A 100 27.14 -12.24 7.65
CA ARG A 100 26.15 -13.20 7.11
C ARG A 100 25.11 -13.55 8.15
N LYS A 101 25.52 -13.55 9.44
CA LYS A 101 24.67 -13.92 10.57
C LYS A 101 23.93 -12.72 11.19
N TYR A 102 24.62 -11.57 11.30
CA TYR A 102 24.07 -10.38 11.98
C TYR A 102 24.13 -9.15 11.09
N LYS A 103 23.08 -8.34 11.15
CA LYS A 103 23.11 -6.96 10.64
C LYS A 103 23.92 -6.09 11.61
N CYS A 104 24.61 -5.05 11.13
CA CYS A 104 25.40 -4.16 11.98
C CYS A 104 24.57 -3.50 13.10
N THR A 105 23.27 -3.32 12.90
CA THR A 105 22.34 -2.81 13.91
C THR A 105 22.09 -3.78 15.07
N GLU A 106 22.24 -5.09 14.83
CA GLU A 106 21.91 -6.17 15.76
C GLU A 106 23.15 -6.92 16.25
N CYS A 107 24.35 -6.55 15.75
CA CYS A 107 25.60 -7.23 16.04
C CYS A 107 26.00 -7.05 17.53
N PRO A 108 26.20 -8.13 18.30
CA PRO A 108 26.60 -8.04 19.71
C PRO A 108 28.04 -7.47 19.87
N ASN A 109 28.89 -7.65 18.85
CA ASN A 109 30.30 -7.23 18.85
C ASN A 109 30.51 -5.89 18.15
N ARG A 110 29.43 -5.11 17.93
CA ARG A 110 29.56 -3.80 17.26
C ARG A 110 30.35 -2.82 18.09
N HIS A 111 31.34 -2.22 17.47
CA HIS A 111 32.17 -1.14 18.03
C HIS A 111 32.32 -0.07 16.98
N PHE A 112 31.39 0.90 16.95
CA PHE A 112 31.39 1.93 15.92
C PHE A 112 32.50 2.94 16.17
N LYS A 113 33.04 3.46 15.05
CA LYS A 113 34.09 4.47 15.05
C LYS A 113 33.47 5.86 15.04
N GLU A 114 33.98 6.77 15.87
CA GLU A 114 33.66 8.18 15.81
C GLU A 114 34.33 8.82 14.57
N LEU A 115 33.65 9.83 14.01
CA LEU A 115 34.16 10.57 12.86
C LEU A 115 35.41 11.36 13.24
N SER A 116 36.58 10.93 12.75
CA SER A 116 37.86 11.58 13.06
C SER A 116 38.22 12.69 12.07
N TYR A 117 39.26 13.47 12.42
CA TYR A 117 39.87 14.45 11.52
C TYR A 117 40.33 13.79 10.23
N GLU A 118 40.98 12.67 10.33
CA GLU A 118 41.55 11.92 9.21
C GLU A 118 40.48 11.40 8.25
N ASP A 119 39.34 10.96 8.76
CA ASP A 119 38.23 10.50 7.91
C ASP A 119 37.69 11.65 7.06
N VAL A 120 37.49 12.84 7.67
CA VAL A 120 37.03 14.04 6.95
C VAL A 120 38.11 14.52 5.96
N TYR A 121 39.37 14.49 6.36
CA TYR A 121 40.49 14.86 5.46
C TYR A 121 40.49 13.99 4.20
N ARG A 122 40.38 12.65 4.34
CA ARG A 122 40.34 11.70 3.20
C ARG A 122 39.12 11.98 2.28
N HIS A 123 37.99 12.26 2.85
CA HIS A 123 36.79 12.63 2.08
C HIS A 123 37.02 13.90 1.24
N LEU A 124 37.58 14.95 1.84
CA LEU A 124 37.88 16.20 1.17
C LEU A 124 39.03 16.08 0.14
N GLU A 125 39.94 15.16 0.34
CA GLU A 125 41.05 14.89 -0.58
C GLU A 125 40.56 14.08 -1.81
N GLY A 126 39.70 13.08 -1.62
CA GLY A 126 39.08 12.34 -2.69
C GLY A 126 40.05 11.51 -3.54
N LYS A 127 41.01 10.81 -2.91
CA LYS A 127 42.04 10.00 -3.61
C LYS A 127 41.60 8.61 -3.97
N ASP A 128 40.54 8.08 -3.33
CA ASP A 128 40.03 6.75 -3.59
C ASP A 128 39.32 6.67 -4.94
N ILE A 129 39.85 5.80 -5.81
CA ILE A 129 39.35 5.65 -7.19
C ILE A 129 37.93 5.10 -7.21
N ASP A 130 37.60 4.20 -6.29
CA ASP A 130 36.30 3.56 -6.19
C ASP A 130 35.30 4.42 -5.35
N GLY A 131 35.77 5.56 -4.79
CA GLY A 131 35.00 6.47 -3.96
C GLY A 131 34.61 5.87 -2.61
N CYS A 132 35.45 5.00 -2.04
CA CYS A 132 35.23 4.42 -0.71
C CYS A 132 35.67 5.38 0.42
N ASP A 133 36.17 6.57 0.08
CA ASP A 133 36.47 7.67 0.99
C ASP A 133 35.27 8.59 1.25
N ILE A 134 34.14 8.38 0.56
CA ILE A 134 32.92 9.17 0.75
C ILE A 134 32.30 8.86 2.09
N ILE A 135 32.06 9.92 2.88
CA ILE A 135 31.44 9.86 4.21
C ILE A 135 29.96 10.21 4.10
N GLY A 136 29.16 9.52 4.92
CA GLY A 136 27.80 9.90 5.21
C GLY A 136 27.57 10.01 6.71
N VAL A 137 26.76 10.96 7.13
CA VAL A 137 26.40 11.16 8.53
C VAL A 137 24.93 10.86 8.77
N TYR A 138 24.60 10.41 9.97
CA TYR A 138 23.24 10.19 10.41
C TYR A 138 22.70 11.49 11.02
N ALA A 139 21.69 12.09 10.37
CA ALA A 139 21.21 13.41 10.69
C ALA A 139 20.51 13.51 12.05
N ILE A 140 19.79 12.42 12.47
CA ILE A 140 19.06 12.40 13.75
C ILE A 140 19.96 11.94 14.90
N LEU A 141 19.99 12.73 15.98
CA LEU A 141 20.78 12.48 17.17
C LEU A 141 20.08 11.51 18.13
N PRO A 142 20.79 10.93 19.12
CA PRO A 142 20.20 10.01 20.11
C PRO A 142 19.04 10.61 20.93
N ASP A 143 19.04 11.94 21.12
CA ASP A 143 18.00 12.70 21.83
C ASP A 143 16.84 13.14 20.91
N ASN A 144 16.76 12.61 19.69
CA ASN A 144 15.77 12.95 18.65
C ASN A 144 15.89 14.40 18.11
N LYS A 145 17.03 15.02 18.26
CA LYS A 145 17.34 16.35 17.68
C LYS A 145 18.15 16.21 16.39
N CYS A 146 18.33 17.35 15.71
CA CYS A 146 19.21 17.47 14.53
C CYS A 146 19.86 18.85 14.50
N ASN A 147 21.03 18.94 13.84
CA ASN A 147 21.79 20.20 13.74
C ASN A 147 21.55 20.90 12.40
N PHE A 148 20.95 20.23 11.47
CA PHE A 148 20.59 20.76 10.16
C PHE A 148 19.34 20.07 9.61
N LEU A 149 18.70 20.73 8.68
CA LEU A 149 17.71 20.15 7.77
C LEU A 149 18.29 20.18 6.36
N CYS A 150 18.29 19.06 5.66
CA CYS A 150 18.70 18.99 4.27
C CYS A 150 17.52 18.49 3.42
N ALA A 151 17.10 19.27 2.42
CA ALA A 151 16.10 18.87 1.44
C ALA A 151 16.80 18.33 0.19
N ASP A 152 16.44 17.12 -0.23
CA ASP A 152 17.04 16.39 -1.34
C ASP A 152 16.12 16.47 -2.58
N PHE A 153 16.66 17.02 -3.67
CA PHE A 153 15.98 17.16 -4.95
C PHE A 153 16.75 16.40 -6.02
N ASP A 154 16.17 15.30 -6.51
CA ASP A 154 16.74 14.45 -7.55
C ASP A 154 15.94 14.54 -8.85
N ASP A 155 16.61 14.67 -9.99
CA ASP A 155 15.96 14.57 -11.30
C ASP A 155 15.94 13.12 -11.78
N LYS A 156 14.80 12.47 -11.59
CA LYS A 156 14.60 11.07 -12.05
C LYS A 156 14.03 10.97 -13.45
N SER A 157 13.66 12.09 -14.09
CA SER A 157 12.92 12.09 -15.36
C SER A 157 13.31 13.15 -16.38
N CYS A 158 14.47 13.76 -16.35
CA CYS A 158 15.06 14.67 -17.38
C CYS A 158 14.17 15.73 -18.08
N GLU A 159 12.86 15.80 -17.82
CA GLU A 159 11.93 16.62 -18.60
C GLU A 159 11.82 18.08 -18.16
N HIS A 160 12.04 18.40 -16.87
CA HIS A 160 11.85 19.79 -16.37
C HIS A 160 12.92 20.29 -15.41
N GLY A 161 13.94 19.49 -15.07
CA GLY A 161 15.07 19.87 -14.24
C GLY A 161 14.70 20.16 -12.77
N TYR A 162 15.39 19.52 -11.84
CA TYR A 162 15.29 19.77 -10.39
C TYR A 162 15.52 21.24 -10.01
N GLN A 163 16.17 22.01 -10.89
CA GLN A 163 16.58 23.41 -10.66
C GLN A 163 15.40 24.32 -10.35
N ASN A 164 14.31 24.24 -11.13
CA ASN A 164 13.12 25.05 -10.92
C ASN A 164 12.44 24.78 -9.56
N ASP A 165 12.46 23.53 -9.13
CA ASP A 165 11.86 23.14 -7.85
C ASP A 165 12.73 23.59 -6.67
N VAL A 166 14.07 23.51 -6.81
CA VAL A 166 15.00 24.10 -5.84
C VAL A 166 14.81 25.61 -5.75
N LEU A 167 14.74 26.33 -6.89
CA LEU A 167 14.50 27.77 -6.91
C LEU A 167 13.17 28.15 -6.23
N SER A 168 12.12 27.38 -6.47
CA SER A 168 10.83 27.60 -5.80
C SER A 168 10.95 27.45 -4.28
N TYR A 169 11.66 26.43 -3.81
CA TYR A 169 11.90 26.19 -2.38
C TYR A 169 12.72 27.31 -1.74
N ILE A 170 13.83 27.73 -2.37
CA ILE A 170 14.70 28.78 -1.81
C ILE A 170 14.07 30.18 -1.86
N ASN A 171 13.18 30.45 -2.83
CA ASN A 171 12.45 31.73 -2.88
C ASN A 171 11.57 31.92 -1.64
N VAL A 172 10.94 30.84 -1.13
CA VAL A 172 10.23 30.86 0.15
C VAL A 172 11.22 31.08 1.31
N CYS A 173 12.36 30.38 1.29
CA CYS A 173 13.39 30.59 2.31
C CYS A 173 13.86 32.07 2.37
N LYS A 174 14.08 32.69 1.23
CA LYS A 174 14.51 34.15 1.15
C LYS A 174 13.45 35.07 1.73
N GLU A 175 12.20 34.92 1.31
CA GLU A 175 11.10 35.75 1.79
C GLU A 175 10.94 35.64 3.30
N TRP A 176 11.00 34.39 3.81
CA TRP A 176 10.90 34.14 5.26
C TRP A 176 12.22 34.41 6.01
N LYS A 177 13.25 34.89 5.30
CA LYS A 177 14.58 35.18 5.84
C LYS A 177 15.23 33.96 6.51
N ILE A 178 15.05 32.77 5.91
CA ILE A 178 15.67 31.53 6.37
C ILE A 178 17.04 31.39 5.66
N PRO A 179 18.17 31.47 6.38
CA PRO A 179 19.48 31.15 5.83
C PRO A 179 19.51 29.72 5.26
N HIS A 180 20.04 29.60 4.05
CA HIS A 180 20.12 28.30 3.33
C HIS A 180 21.35 28.24 2.45
N ALA A 181 21.75 27.05 2.06
CA ALA A 181 22.88 26.81 1.15
C ALA A 181 22.49 25.75 0.13
N ILE A 182 22.79 25.98 -1.15
CA ILE A 182 22.48 25.05 -2.23
C ILE A 182 23.76 24.28 -2.57
N GLU A 183 23.69 22.94 -2.55
CA GLU A 183 24.73 22.04 -2.99
C GLU A 183 24.26 21.29 -4.25
N ARG A 184 25.09 21.31 -5.32
CA ARG A 184 24.89 20.36 -6.41
C ARG A 184 25.25 18.96 -5.93
N SER A 185 24.39 18.00 -6.14
CA SER A 185 24.60 16.62 -5.70
C SER A 185 25.85 16.01 -6.33
N ARG A 186 26.34 14.93 -5.73
CA ARG A 186 27.53 14.20 -6.22
C ARG A 186 27.35 13.65 -7.64
N SER A 187 26.14 13.27 -8.02
CA SER A 187 25.81 12.77 -9.37
C SER A 187 25.76 13.88 -10.43
N GLY A 188 25.63 15.13 -10.01
CA GLY A 188 25.36 16.27 -10.90
C GLY A 188 23.88 16.43 -11.29
N ASN A 189 23.03 15.42 -11.06
CA ASN A 189 21.64 15.33 -11.50
C ASN A 189 20.65 15.66 -10.38
N GLY A 190 21.03 16.46 -9.40
CA GLY A 190 20.20 16.84 -8.28
C GLY A 190 20.87 17.91 -7.43
N ALA A 191 20.18 18.37 -6.41
CA ALA A 191 20.71 19.32 -5.43
C ALA A 191 20.17 19.04 -4.03
N HIS A 192 21.00 19.42 -3.05
CA HIS A 192 20.62 19.47 -1.65
C HIS A 192 20.47 20.93 -1.23
N VAL A 193 19.38 21.26 -0.53
CA VAL A 193 19.22 22.57 0.13
C VAL A 193 19.42 22.36 1.62
N TRP A 194 20.51 22.95 2.15
CA TRP A 194 20.92 22.86 3.55
C TRP A 194 20.43 24.04 4.34
N ILE A 195 19.86 23.79 5.52
CA ILE A 195 19.46 24.78 6.53
C ILE A 195 20.12 24.34 7.82
N PHE A 196 21.07 25.14 8.32
CA PHE A 196 21.83 24.86 9.55
C PHE A 196 21.18 25.56 10.73
N PHE A 197 21.10 24.89 11.88
CA PHE A 197 20.53 25.46 13.11
C PHE A 197 21.64 25.95 14.05
N GLU A 198 21.38 27.05 14.77
CA GLU A 198 22.31 27.56 15.79
C GLU A 198 22.47 26.57 16.95
N THR A 199 21.37 25.97 17.37
CA THR A 199 21.30 24.93 18.40
C THR A 199 20.60 23.70 17.84
N SER A 200 20.88 22.53 18.41
CA SER A 200 20.21 21.31 18.00
C SER A 200 18.69 21.42 18.18
N LEU A 201 17.92 21.22 17.13
CA LEU A 201 16.47 21.36 17.08
C LEU A 201 15.79 19.97 17.08
N GLU A 202 14.61 19.85 17.69
CA GLU A 202 13.78 18.64 17.58
C GLU A 202 13.60 18.23 16.10
N ALA A 203 13.89 16.97 15.75
CA ALA A 203 13.78 16.48 14.37
C ALA A 203 12.37 16.63 13.79
N SER A 204 11.33 16.47 14.63
CA SER A 204 9.93 16.71 14.27
C SER A 204 9.67 18.17 13.90
N LYS A 205 10.28 19.12 14.62
CA LYS A 205 10.16 20.56 14.39
C LYS A 205 10.89 20.99 13.12
N ALA A 206 12.11 20.48 12.91
CA ALA A 206 12.87 20.71 11.68
C ALA A 206 12.13 20.20 10.44
N ARG A 207 11.56 18.99 10.52
CA ARG A 207 10.76 18.42 9.43
C ARG A 207 9.48 19.22 9.17
N LYS A 208 8.79 19.69 10.21
CA LYS A 208 7.63 20.59 10.04
C LYS A 208 8.03 21.85 9.29
N LEU A 209 9.16 22.47 9.64
CA LEU A 209 9.69 23.63 8.91
C LEU A 209 9.90 23.29 7.42
N GLY A 210 10.62 22.22 7.11
CA GLY A 210 10.86 21.79 5.73
C GLY A 210 9.57 21.54 4.94
N ASN A 211 8.60 20.85 5.56
CA ASN A 211 7.29 20.60 4.95
C ASN A 211 6.50 21.91 4.72
N THR A 212 6.57 22.85 5.66
CA THR A 212 5.91 24.17 5.54
C THR A 212 6.49 24.96 4.36
N ILE A 213 7.82 25.01 4.24
CA ILE A 213 8.50 25.67 3.11
C ILE A 213 8.12 24.98 1.79
N LEU A 214 8.15 23.64 1.74
CA LEU A 214 7.84 22.87 0.54
C LEU A 214 6.39 23.10 0.08
N THR A 215 5.44 23.09 1.01
CA THR A 215 4.03 23.34 0.68
C THR A 215 3.81 24.75 0.14
N GLU A 216 4.40 25.76 0.78
CA GLU A 216 4.31 27.13 0.31
C GLU A 216 4.95 27.30 -1.07
N ALA A 217 6.10 26.66 -1.31
CA ALA A 217 6.76 26.68 -2.62
C ALA A 217 5.88 26.07 -3.71
N MET A 218 5.21 24.96 -3.41
CA MET A 218 4.25 24.32 -4.31
C MET A 218 3.02 25.19 -4.56
N GLU A 219 2.52 25.87 -3.54
CA GLU A 219 1.36 26.78 -3.68
C GLU A 219 1.66 28.00 -4.55
N ARG A 220 2.90 28.45 -4.55
CA ARG A 220 3.33 29.58 -5.40
C ARG A 220 3.69 29.15 -6.82
N ASN A 221 4.23 27.95 -6.97
CA ASN A 221 4.65 27.41 -8.26
C ASN A 221 3.83 26.17 -8.63
N GLY A 222 2.74 26.37 -9.35
CA GLY A 222 1.89 25.29 -9.86
C GLY A 222 2.59 24.29 -10.79
N ARG A 223 3.79 24.59 -11.29
CA ARG A 223 4.61 23.67 -12.11
C ARG A 223 5.48 22.76 -11.26
N MET A 224 5.72 23.09 -9.98
CA MET A 224 6.48 22.22 -9.08
C MET A 224 5.83 20.85 -8.96
N THR A 225 6.62 19.78 -9.12
CA THR A 225 6.13 18.40 -9.13
C THR A 225 6.60 17.65 -7.88
N PHE A 226 5.83 16.63 -7.44
CA PHE A 226 6.29 15.73 -6.39
C PHE A 226 7.42 14.80 -6.85
N LYS A 227 7.78 14.83 -8.14
CA LYS A 227 8.75 13.89 -8.72
C LYS A 227 10.20 14.22 -8.38
N SER A 228 10.55 15.51 -8.30
CA SER A 228 11.91 15.96 -8.03
C SER A 228 12.29 15.94 -6.55
N TYR A 229 11.33 16.22 -5.65
CA TYR A 229 11.56 16.13 -4.22
C TYR A 229 11.65 14.69 -3.76
N ASP A 230 12.82 14.26 -3.24
CA ASP A 230 13.01 12.90 -2.73
C ASP A 230 12.72 12.80 -1.23
N ARG A 231 13.41 13.56 -0.40
CA ARG A 231 13.26 13.49 1.06
C ARG A 231 13.90 14.66 1.82
N PHE A 232 13.63 14.70 3.12
CA PHE A 232 14.42 15.48 4.09
C PHE A 232 15.40 14.60 4.86
N PHE A 233 16.49 15.22 5.34
CA PHE A 233 17.35 14.67 6.35
C PHE A 233 17.36 15.62 7.56
N PRO A 234 16.85 15.18 8.75
CA PRO A 234 16.29 13.86 9.03
C PRO A 234 14.94 13.65 8.35
N ASN A 235 14.62 12.38 7.99
CA ASN A 235 13.31 12.01 7.46
C ASN A 235 12.39 11.38 8.52
N GLN A 236 12.85 11.26 9.76
CA GLN A 236 12.14 10.64 10.88
C GLN A 236 12.07 11.62 12.05
N ASP A 237 10.98 11.55 12.83
CA ASP A 237 10.79 12.39 14.01
C ASP A 237 11.53 11.84 15.24
N ARG A 238 11.77 10.55 15.26
CA ARG A 238 12.45 9.85 16.37
C ARG A 238 13.45 8.84 15.84
N LEU A 239 14.55 8.71 16.58
CA LEU A 239 15.54 7.69 16.31
C LEU A 239 14.94 6.30 16.58
N PRO A 240 15.02 5.35 15.64
CA PRO A 240 14.59 3.98 15.85
C PRO A 240 15.38 3.28 16.97
N GLU A 241 14.72 2.47 17.80
CA GLU A 241 15.42 1.63 18.79
C GLU A 241 16.40 0.70 18.08
N GLY A 242 17.68 0.77 18.46
CA GLY A 242 18.76 -0.01 17.84
C GLY A 242 19.12 0.43 16.40
N GLY A 243 18.43 1.40 15.82
CA GLY A 243 18.69 1.94 14.47
C GLY A 243 19.62 3.16 14.47
N PHE A 244 20.10 3.53 13.28
CA PHE A 244 21.03 4.66 13.12
C PHE A 244 20.36 5.96 12.66
N GLY A 245 19.15 5.89 12.15
CA GLY A 245 18.50 6.99 11.44
C GLY A 245 18.88 7.03 9.95
N ASN A 246 18.46 8.09 9.27
CA ASN A 246 18.75 8.28 7.85
C ASN A 246 20.13 8.90 7.64
N LEU A 247 20.78 8.42 6.60
CA LEU A 247 22.09 8.83 6.17
C LEU A 247 22.01 9.89 5.08
N VAL A 248 22.75 11.00 5.22
CA VAL A 248 23.06 11.97 4.17
C VAL A 248 24.54 11.90 3.82
N ALA A 249 24.87 11.84 2.53
CA ALA A 249 26.24 11.91 2.07
C ALA A 249 26.77 13.36 2.23
N LEU A 250 28.00 13.51 2.69
CA LEU A 250 28.58 14.83 2.92
C LEU A 250 29.05 15.49 1.61
N PRO A 251 28.94 16.84 1.51
CA PRO A 251 29.39 17.60 0.35
C PRO A 251 30.93 17.73 0.27
N LEU A 252 31.42 18.35 -0.80
CA LEU A 252 32.81 18.68 -1.06
C LEU A 252 33.77 17.49 -1.17
N GLN A 253 33.25 16.28 -1.51
CA GLN A 253 34.09 15.12 -1.77
C GLN A 253 35.09 15.43 -2.90
N GLY A 254 36.38 15.16 -2.66
CA GLY A 254 37.47 15.68 -3.47
C GLY A 254 37.44 15.30 -4.94
N LYS A 255 37.05 14.06 -5.31
CA LYS A 255 36.92 13.62 -6.70
C LYS A 255 35.75 14.29 -7.39
N ALA A 256 34.56 14.24 -6.79
CA ALA A 256 33.33 14.82 -7.35
C ALA A 256 33.47 16.36 -7.49
N ARG A 257 34.15 17.02 -6.56
CA ARG A 257 34.42 18.45 -6.61
C ARG A 257 35.28 18.85 -7.82
N LYS A 258 36.25 18.04 -8.22
CA LYS A 258 37.05 18.27 -9.42
C LYS A 258 36.23 18.17 -10.70
N GLU A 259 35.13 17.43 -10.67
CA GLU A 259 34.16 17.29 -11.75
C GLU A 259 33.06 18.37 -11.70
N GLY A 260 33.14 19.34 -10.78
CA GLY A 260 32.14 20.38 -10.58
C GLY A 260 30.87 19.93 -9.85
N ASN A 261 30.90 18.71 -9.23
CA ASN A 261 29.82 18.12 -8.45
C ASN A 261 30.14 18.13 -6.96
N SER A 262 29.14 17.87 -6.10
CA SER A 262 29.30 17.92 -4.64
C SER A 262 29.85 19.28 -4.16
N VAL A 263 29.41 20.37 -4.78
CA VAL A 263 29.88 21.75 -4.55
C VAL A 263 28.71 22.67 -4.25
N PHE A 264 28.96 23.71 -3.47
CA PHE A 264 27.97 24.76 -3.24
C PHE A 264 27.90 25.66 -4.45
N VAL A 265 26.68 26.03 -4.82
CA VAL A 265 26.36 26.79 -6.02
C VAL A 265 25.49 27.99 -5.67
N ASP A 266 25.51 28.99 -6.55
CA ASP A 266 24.59 30.14 -6.48
C ASP A 266 23.20 29.76 -7.05
N GLU A 267 22.32 30.75 -7.18
CA GLU A 267 20.96 30.58 -7.70
C GLU A 267 20.90 30.28 -9.21
N ASN A 268 21.98 30.57 -9.92
CA ASN A 268 22.14 30.18 -11.33
C ASN A 268 22.79 28.79 -11.45
N PHE A 269 22.94 28.10 -10.33
CA PHE A 269 23.63 26.80 -10.23
C PHE A 269 25.08 26.85 -10.66
N MET A 270 25.72 28.04 -10.57
CA MET A 270 27.17 28.20 -10.81
C MET A 270 27.95 27.96 -9.51
N PRO A 271 28.98 27.11 -9.53
CA PRO A 271 29.82 26.86 -8.36
C PRO A 271 30.51 28.13 -7.84
N TYR A 272 30.51 28.35 -6.54
CA TYR A 272 31.31 29.39 -5.94
C TYR A 272 32.80 29.12 -6.18
N GLU A 273 33.57 30.12 -6.57
CA GLU A 273 35.02 29.97 -6.84
C GLU A 273 35.77 29.48 -5.60
N ASP A 274 35.51 30.08 -4.43
CA ASP A 274 36.05 29.62 -3.15
C ASP A 274 34.91 29.10 -2.24
N GLN A 275 34.74 27.77 -2.25
CA GLN A 275 33.78 27.03 -1.44
C GLN A 275 33.96 27.25 0.07
N TRP A 276 35.19 27.48 0.51
CA TRP A 276 35.49 27.67 1.93
C TRP A 276 35.16 29.06 2.43
N THR A 277 35.43 30.08 1.63
CA THR A 277 34.99 31.47 1.93
C THR A 277 33.47 31.53 1.97
N TYR A 278 32.78 30.86 1.06
CA TYR A 278 31.33 30.73 1.10
C TYR A 278 30.84 30.09 2.41
N LEU A 279 31.41 28.95 2.81
CA LEU A 279 30.99 28.20 4.01
C LEU A 279 31.25 28.98 5.31
N VAL A 280 32.30 29.79 5.39
CA VAL A 280 32.54 30.70 6.55
C VAL A 280 31.42 31.71 6.69
N GLY A 281 30.83 32.16 5.57
CA GLY A 281 29.74 33.13 5.54
C GLY A 281 28.34 32.54 5.78
N VAL A 282 28.20 31.23 5.84
CA VAL A 282 26.91 30.58 6.01
C VAL A 282 26.32 30.87 7.40
N GLN A 283 25.15 31.49 7.41
CA GLN A 283 24.41 31.81 8.64
C GLN A 283 23.61 30.59 9.11
N LYS A 284 23.45 30.49 10.44
CA LYS A 284 22.63 29.47 11.08
C LYS A 284 21.27 30.04 11.48
N VAL A 285 20.24 29.20 11.51
CA VAL A 285 18.88 29.58 11.84
C VAL A 285 18.64 29.47 13.35
N PRO A 286 18.26 30.55 14.05
CA PRO A 286 17.89 30.46 15.46
C PRO A 286 16.52 29.80 15.64
N GLU A 287 16.35 29.04 16.72
CA GLU A 287 15.09 28.29 17.01
C GLU A 287 13.87 29.23 17.06
N ILE A 288 14.02 30.44 17.58
CA ILE A 288 12.93 31.42 17.65
C ILE A 288 12.37 31.82 16.28
N LEU A 289 13.22 31.83 15.24
CA LEU A 289 12.77 32.08 13.87
C LEU A 289 11.91 30.89 13.36
N VAL A 290 12.34 29.68 13.66
CA VAL A 290 11.57 28.47 13.30
C VAL A 290 10.20 28.48 13.98
N ASP A 291 10.14 28.81 15.28
CA ASP A 291 8.87 28.91 16.03
C ASP A 291 7.94 29.95 15.43
N ARG A 292 8.47 31.12 15.09
CA ARG A 292 7.69 32.20 14.45
C ARG A 292 7.11 31.78 13.12
N ILE A 293 7.89 31.09 12.28
CA ILE A 293 7.45 30.59 10.97
C ILE A 293 6.37 29.53 11.15
N LEU A 294 6.59 28.55 12.04
CA LEU A 294 5.63 27.49 12.30
C LEU A 294 4.34 28.02 12.93
N LEU A 295 4.39 29.05 13.76
CA LEU A 295 3.20 29.69 14.33
C LEU A 295 2.38 30.41 13.26
N LYS A 296 3.05 31.09 12.32
CA LYS A 296 2.41 31.91 11.28
C LYS A 296 1.94 31.08 10.08
N HIS A 297 2.73 30.10 9.66
CA HIS A 297 2.53 29.33 8.42
C HIS A 297 2.47 27.83 8.63
N GLY A 298 2.61 27.34 9.88
CA GLY A 298 2.72 25.93 10.19
C GLY A 298 1.49 25.14 9.77
N ILE A 299 1.73 24.08 9.01
CA ILE A 299 0.73 23.16 8.51
C ILE A 299 0.59 22.02 9.51
N THR A 300 -0.63 21.64 9.83
CA THR A 300 -0.94 20.55 10.76
C THR A 300 -0.73 19.17 10.15
N SER A 301 -0.72 19.05 8.82
CA SER A 301 -0.46 17.79 8.13
C SER A 301 0.75 17.87 7.18
N GLU A 302 1.50 16.77 7.05
CA GLU A 302 2.55 16.65 6.04
C GLU A 302 1.95 16.71 4.63
N LEU A 303 2.39 17.66 3.81
CA LEU A 303 2.01 17.84 2.40
C LEU A 303 0.55 18.21 2.14
N GLY A 304 -0.04 19.11 2.95
CA GLY A 304 -1.44 19.58 2.78
C GLY A 304 -2.42 18.44 2.52
N ASP A 305 -3.57 18.42 3.14
CA ASP A 305 -4.59 17.36 3.11
C ASP A 305 -4.64 16.43 1.87
N LEU A 306 -3.69 15.51 1.76
CA LEU A 306 -3.92 14.28 1.04
C LEU A 306 -4.68 13.39 2.01
N SER A 307 -6.00 13.29 1.84
CA SER A 307 -6.87 12.51 2.69
C SER A 307 -6.36 11.07 2.80
N THR A 308 -5.92 10.69 4.00
CA THR A 308 -5.96 9.30 4.40
C THR A 308 -7.41 9.02 4.75
N THR A 309 -8.08 8.17 3.99
CA THR A 309 -9.33 7.57 4.38
C THR A 309 -9.09 6.79 5.68
N SER A 310 -9.28 7.42 6.79
CA SER A 310 -9.67 6.93 8.11
C SER A 310 -9.12 7.84 9.19
N GLU A 311 -10.01 8.28 10.07
CA GLU A 311 -9.75 8.96 11.35
C GLU A 311 -9.31 10.43 11.29
N ALA A 312 -10.11 11.28 10.61
CA ALA A 312 -10.15 12.67 10.98
C ALA A 312 -10.75 12.76 12.40
N LYS A 313 -9.92 13.06 13.37
CA LYS A 313 -10.41 13.30 14.73
C LYS A 313 -11.31 14.54 14.69
N PRO A 314 -12.54 14.51 15.27
CA PRO A 314 -13.51 15.59 15.12
C PRO A 314 -13.05 16.97 15.61
N TRP A 315 -11.95 17.00 16.38
CA TRP A 315 -11.36 18.24 16.94
C TRP A 315 -10.09 18.72 16.20
N GLU A 316 -9.61 17.99 15.18
CA GLU A 316 -8.56 18.44 14.27
C GLU A 316 -9.24 19.13 13.09
N THR A 317 -9.30 20.47 13.14
CA THR A 317 -9.74 21.27 11.99
C THR A 317 -8.73 21.09 10.88
N PRO A 318 -9.07 20.53 9.70
CA PRO A 318 -8.16 20.53 8.59
C PRO A 318 -7.84 22.00 8.24
N SER A 319 -6.58 22.39 8.24
CA SER A 319 -6.16 23.66 7.67
C SER A 319 -6.15 23.55 6.14
N THR A 320 -7.32 23.35 5.55
CA THR A 320 -7.48 23.49 4.11
C THR A 320 -7.45 24.98 3.82
N GLN A 321 -6.42 25.46 3.15
CA GLN A 321 -6.53 26.73 2.45
C GLN A 321 -7.68 26.56 1.47
N LYS A 322 -8.83 27.17 1.79
CA LYS A 322 -10.03 27.12 0.95
C LYS A 322 -9.66 27.72 -0.41
N ILE A 323 -9.84 26.95 -1.47
CA ILE A 323 -9.82 27.46 -2.83
C ILE A 323 -10.99 28.42 -2.94
N ALA A 324 -10.79 29.51 -3.64
CA ALA A 324 -11.81 30.52 -3.90
C ALA A 324 -12.13 30.55 -5.41
N LYS A 325 -13.26 31.16 -5.76
CA LYS A 325 -13.68 31.33 -7.16
C LYS A 325 -12.64 32.07 -7.98
N GLU A 326 -11.92 33.00 -7.36
CA GLU A 326 -10.89 33.84 -7.97
C GLU A 326 -9.64 33.04 -8.39
N ASP A 327 -9.47 31.82 -7.87
CA ASP A 327 -8.39 30.91 -8.25
C ASP A 327 -8.60 30.27 -9.62
N PHE A 328 -9.83 30.43 -10.21
CA PHE A 328 -10.24 29.87 -11.50
C PHE A 328 -10.59 30.97 -12.49
N PRO A 329 -10.52 30.70 -13.82
CA PRO A 329 -11.05 31.61 -14.84
C PRO A 329 -12.57 31.75 -14.73
N LYS A 330 -13.15 32.76 -15.37
CA LYS A 330 -14.61 32.99 -15.34
C LYS A 330 -15.42 31.81 -15.85
N GLU A 331 -14.90 31.10 -16.85
CA GLU A 331 -15.44 29.84 -17.36
C GLU A 331 -14.28 28.88 -17.60
N LEU A 332 -14.28 27.72 -16.94
CA LEU A 332 -13.26 26.70 -17.08
C LEU A 332 -13.62 25.71 -18.19
N LEU A 333 -12.71 25.47 -19.12
CA LEU A 333 -12.88 24.45 -20.15
C LEU A 333 -12.37 23.09 -19.64
N LEU A 334 -13.25 22.10 -19.60
CA LEU A 334 -12.90 20.71 -19.32
C LEU A 334 -12.97 19.90 -20.62
N ILE A 335 -11.86 19.32 -21.06
CA ILE A 335 -11.80 18.49 -22.26
C ILE A 335 -11.73 17.03 -21.84
N LYS A 336 -12.81 16.29 -22.12
CA LYS A 336 -12.93 14.88 -21.77
C LYS A 336 -12.53 14.02 -22.97
N SER A 337 -11.52 13.16 -22.79
CA SER A 337 -11.01 12.24 -23.80
C SER A 337 -10.53 10.93 -23.11
N ASN A 338 -9.37 10.42 -23.43
CA ASN A 338 -8.74 9.32 -22.69
C ASN A 338 -8.44 9.69 -21.21
N MET A 339 -8.23 10.96 -20.94
CA MET A 339 -8.15 11.57 -19.62
C MET A 339 -9.01 12.84 -19.60
N LEU A 340 -9.10 13.50 -18.47
CA LEU A 340 -9.73 14.81 -18.34
C LEU A 340 -8.63 15.88 -18.40
N TYR A 341 -8.63 16.70 -19.46
CA TYR A 341 -7.65 17.75 -19.69
C TYR A 341 -8.22 19.10 -19.29
N ILE A 342 -7.46 19.85 -18.51
CA ILE A 342 -7.82 21.19 -18.04
C ILE A 342 -6.71 22.16 -18.49
N PRO A 343 -7.03 23.22 -19.24
CA PRO A 343 -6.04 24.24 -19.61
C PRO A 343 -5.44 24.90 -18.37
N LEU A 344 -4.15 25.13 -18.38
CA LEU A 344 -3.44 25.82 -17.28
C LEU A 344 -3.55 27.34 -17.37
N GLU A 345 -4.00 27.87 -18.50
CA GLU A 345 -4.18 29.30 -18.74
C GLU A 345 -5.25 29.84 -17.76
N ASP A 346 -4.93 30.95 -17.09
CA ASP A 346 -5.78 31.62 -16.10
C ASP A 346 -6.11 30.83 -14.82
N LEU A 347 -5.46 29.67 -14.60
CA LEU A 347 -5.53 28.99 -13.31
C LEU A 347 -4.47 29.50 -12.35
N SER A 348 -4.84 29.76 -11.10
CA SER A 348 -3.86 30.05 -10.06
C SER A 348 -3.00 28.82 -9.76
N ALA A 349 -1.77 29.03 -9.30
CA ALA A 349 -0.91 27.93 -8.84
C ALA A 349 -1.57 27.06 -7.77
N LYS A 350 -2.42 27.68 -6.93
CA LYS A 350 -3.19 27.03 -5.87
C LYS A 350 -4.26 26.09 -6.47
N ALA A 351 -5.01 26.53 -7.49
CA ALA A 351 -5.97 25.68 -8.20
C ALA A 351 -5.28 24.49 -8.87
N ILE A 352 -4.15 24.73 -9.56
CA ILE A 352 -3.37 23.67 -10.22
C ILE A 352 -2.91 22.61 -9.21
N ASN A 353 -2.41 23.02 -8.05
CA ASN A 353 -1.96 22.09 -7.02
C ASN A 353 -3.12 21.32 -6.40
N HIS A 354 -4.29 21.95 -6.24
CA HIS A 354 -5.47 21.26 -5.75
C HIS A 354 -5.96 20.19 -6.74
N LEU A 355 -6.00 20.52 -8.03
CA LEU A 355 -6.32 19.56 -9.08
C LEU A 355 -5.34 18.38 -9.09
N LYS A 356 -4.02 18.63 -8.94
CA LYS A 356 -3.03 17.54 -8.79
C LYS A 356 -3.30 16.65 -7.57
N ARG A 357 -3.73 17.24 -6.45
CA ARG A 357 -4.04 16.50 -5.21
C ARG A 357 -5.22 15.55 -5.39
N ILE A 358 -6.25 15.92 -6.18
CA ILE A 358 -7.40 15.04 -6.50
C ILE A 358 -6.92 13.72 -7.12
N ALA A 359 -5.88 13.75 -7.96
CA ALA A 359 -5.31 12.57 -8.60
C ALA A 359 -4.04 12.05 -7.90
N SER A 360 -3.84 12.33 -6.61
CA SER A 360 -2.66 11.93 -5.85
C SER A 360 -3.03 11.36 -4.50
N PHE A 361 -2.19 10.44 -3.97
CA PHE A 361 -2.37 9.88 -2.62
C PHE A 361 -1.04 9.47 -2.00
N LYS A 362 -1.02 9.34 -0.66
CA LYS A 362 0.15 8.85 0.08
C LYS A 362 0.45 7.40 -0.29
N ASN A 363 1.70 7.10 -0.65
CA ASN A 363 2.11 5.75 -1.01
C ASN A 363 2.18 4.84 0.24
N PRO A 364 1.27 3.87 0.40
CA PRO A 364 1.24 3.02 1.58
C PRO A 364 2.51 2.19 1.77
N GLU A 365 3.17 1.80 0.66
CA GLU A 365 4.42 1.06 0.69
C GLU A 365 5.55 1.88 1.32
N PHE A 366 5.64 3.17 0.97
CA PHE A 366 6.61 4.07 1.56
C PHE A 366 6.45 4.16 3.09
N TYR A 367 5.21 4.43 3.54
CA TYR A 367 4.92 4.57 4.98
C TYR A 367 5.02 3.24 5.73
N ALA A 368 4.67 2.12 5.11
CA ALA A 368 4.86 0.79 5.70
C ALA A 368 6.36 0.47 5.87
N LYS A 369 7.18 0.72 4.83
CA LYS A 369 8.64 0.55 4.92
C LYS A 369 9.25 1.49 5.97
N LEU A 370 8.79 2.75 6.02
CA LEU A 370 9.23 3.72 7.02
C LEU A 370 8.89 3.24 8.44
N GLY A 371 7.67 2.75 8.67
CA GLY A 371 7.23 2.18 9.95
C GLY A 371 7.97 0.91 10.35
N MET A 372 8.33 0.07 9.38
CA MET A 372 9.16 -1.13 9.57
C MET A 372 10.66 -0.83 9.62
N ARG A 373 11.07 0.44 9.45
CA ARG A 373 12.48 0.89 9.44
C ARG A 373 13.30 0.26 8.31
N LEU A 374 12.64 -0.05 7.20
CA LEU A 374 13.27 -0.54 5.97
C LEU A 374 13.68 0.63 5.07
N SER A 375 14.61 0.37 4.14
CA SER A 375 15.01 1.37 3.15
C SER A 375 13.81 1.78 2.27
N THR A 376 13.61 3.09 2.15
CA THR A 376 12.61 3.69 1.25
C THR A 376 13.21 4.13 -0.08
N TYR A 377 14.45 3.76 -0.36
CA TYR A 377 15.14 4.08 -1.61
C TYR A 377 14.33 3.59 -2.83
N ASN A 378 14.16 4.45 -3.83
CA ASN A 378 13.33 4.22 -5.03
C ASN A 378 11.83 3.96 -4.78
N VAL A 379 11.31 4.25 -3.59
CA VAL A 379 9.88 4.19 -3.32
C VAL A 379 9.37 5.63 -3.19
N PRO A 380 8.53 6.11 -4.11
CA PRO A 380 8.00 7.47 -4.03
C PRO A 380 7.09 7.62 -2.82
N ARG A 381 7.16 8.78 -2.17
CA ARG A 381 6.33 9.09 -0.99
C ARG A 381 4.86 9.29 -1.35
N ILE A 382 4.62 9.88 -2.54
CA ILE A 382 3.31 10.17 -3.09
C ILE A 382 3.20 9.49 -4.44
N ILE A 383 2.05 8.90 -4.71
CA ILE A 383 1.68 8.42 -6.03
C ILE A 383 0.76 9.47 -6.63
N SER A 384 1.15 10.02 -7.78
CA SER A 384 0.35 10.97 -8.55
C SER A 384 0.01 10.35 -9.90
N CYS A 385 -1.28 10.32 -10.22
CA CYS A 385 -1.80 9.93 -11.52
C CYS A 385 -2.08 11.14 -12.42
N ALA A 386 -1.85 12.37 -11.94
CA ALA A 386 -1.93 13.60 -12.73
C ALA A 386 -0.71 13.72 -13.65
N GLU A 387 -0.94 14.12 -14.89
CA GLU A 387 0.08 14.32 -15.92
C GLU A 387 0.09 15.80 -16.36
N PRO A 388 0.95 16.64 -15.80
CA PRO A 388 1.08 18.02 -16.22
C PRO A 388 1.83 18.11 -17.57
N SER A 389 1.38 18.98 -18.45
CA SER A 389 2.09 19.42 -19.65
C SER A 389 2.25 20.94 -19.64
N ASP A 390 2.90 21.53 -20.64
CA ASP A 390 3.09 22.98 -20.70
C ASP A 390 1.78 23.78 -20.72
N LYS A 391 0.71 23.22 -21.29
CA LYS A 391 -0.56 23.91 -21.53
C LYS A 391 -1.74 23.31 -20.78
N TYR A 392 -1.66 22.06 -20.36
CA TYR A 392 -2.74 21.31 -19.76
C TYR A 392 -2.28 20.53 -18.55
N ILE A 393 -3.18 20.35 -17.59
CA ILE A 393 -3.09 19.26 -16.63
C ILE A 393 -4.06 18.17 -17.04
N ALA A 394 -3.56 16.94 -17.19
CA ALA A 394 -4.37 15.77 -17.47
C ALA A 394 -4.61 14.98 -16.19
N LEU A 395 -5.87 14.73 -15.88
CA LEU A 395 -6.29 13.96 -14.72
C LEU A 395 -7.01 12.68 -15.18
N PRO A 396 -6.88 11.55 -14.47
CA PRO A 396 -7.61 10.35 -14.82
C PRO A 396 -9.12 10.59 -14.89
N ARG A 397 -9.80 9.93 -15.80
CA ARG A 397 -11.25 10.13 -16.07
C ARG A 397 -12.15 9.87 -14.83
N GLY A 398 -11.73 9.00 -13.92
CA GLY A 398 -12.47 8.71 -12.71
C GLY A 398 -12.46 9.85 -11.68
N CYS A 399 -11.64 10.88 -11.88
CA CYS A 399 -11.63 12.08 -11.06
C CYS A 399 -12.71 13.11 -11.49
N GLU A 400 -13.50 12.85 -12.54
CA GLU A 400 -14.51 13.75 -13.09
C GLU A 400 -15.47 14.26 -12.01
N ASP A 401 -16.09 13.36 -11.23
CA ASP A 401 -17.03 13.76 -10.18
C ASP A 401 -16.36 14.64 -9.10
N ALA A 402 -15.12 14.31 -8.71
CA ALA A 402 -14.43 15.10 -7.70
C ALA A 402 -14.09 16.52 -8.20
N ILE A 403 -13.79 16.65 -9.50
CA ILE A 403 -13.50 17.95 -10.12
C ILE A 403 -14.78 18.76 -10.29
N THR A 404 -15.85 18.18 -10.82
CA THR A 404 -17.13 18.89 -10.99
C THR A 404 -17.70 19.32 -9.65
N ASN A 405 -17.69 18.47 -8.62
CA ASN A 405 -18.10 18.82 -7.27
C ASN A 405 -17.25 19.99 -6.70
N LEU A 406 -15.92 19.97 -6.90
CA LEU A 406 -15.06 21.06 -6.48
C LEU A 406 -15.45 22.39 -7.15
N LEU A 407 -15.73 22.37 -8.45
CA LEU A 407 -16.12 23.56 -9.21
C LEU A 407 -17.50 24.06 -8.77
N ASP A 408 -18.46 23.16 -8.56
CA ASP A 408 -19.81 23.49 -8.10
C ASP A 408 -19.80 24.08 -6.68
N GLU A 409 -19.04 23.49 -5.74
CA GLU A 409 -18.87 23.99 -4.37
C GLU A 409 -18.25 25.40 -4.33
N ASN A 410 -17.38 25.73 -5.29
CA ASN A 410 -16.76 27.05 -5.40
C ASN A 410 -17.48 28.00 -6.38
N HIS A 411 -18.65 27.61 -6.89
CA HIS A 411 -19.46 28.39 -7.84
C HIS A 411 -18.69 28.83 -9.09
N VAL A 412 -17.83 27.93 -9.61
CA VAL A 412 -17.06 28.13 -10.82
C VAL A 412 -17.84 27.61 -12.02
N SER A 413 -18.09 28.47 -13.00
CA SER A 413 -18.73 28.04 -14.27
C SER A 413 -17.74 27.21 -15.09
N TYR A 414 -18.21 26.10 -15.66
CA TYR A 414 -17.38 25.28 -16.53
C TYR A 414 -18.15 24.76 -17.72
N ARG A 415 -17.42 24.48 -18.80
CA ARG A 415 -17.93 23.90 -20.05
C ARG A 415 -17.21 22.59 -20.33
N MET A 416 -17.98 21.52 -20.56
CA MET A 416 -17.44 20.20 -20.90
C MET A 416 -17.38 20.05 -22.44
N ASN A 417 -16.19 19.77 -22.97
CA ASN A 417 -15.98 19.38 -24.37
C ASN A 417 -15.66 17.86 -24.38
N ASP A 418 -16.68 17.07 -24.77
CA ASP A 418 -16.56 15.61 -24.82
C ASP A 418 -16.01 15.14 -26.16
N GLN A 419 -14.77 14.66 -26.16
CA GLN A 419 -14.03 14.11 -27.30
C GLN A 419 -13.78 12.60 -27.13
N THR A 420 -14.61 11.92 -26.36
CA THR A 420 -14.53 10.47 -26.18
C THR A 420 -15.06 9.72 -27.41
N GLU A 421 -14.53 8.52 -27.63
CA GLU A 421 -14.99 7.63 -28.69
C GLU A 421 -16.35 7.02 -28.35
N LEU A 422 -17.37 7.33 -29.15
CA LEU A 422 -18.74 6.81 -28.99
C LEU A 422 -18.82 5.31 -29.30
N GLY A 423 -17.90 4.83 -30.11
CA GLY A 423 -17.89 3.46 -30.62
C GLY A 423 -18.90 3.20 -31.71
N THR A 424 -18.87 1.99 -32.25
CA THR A 424 -19.80 1.52 -33.27
C THR A 424 -21.04 0.92 -32.61
N PRO A 425 -22.27 1.32 -33.01
CA PRO A 425 -23.49 0.70 -32.52
C PRO A 425 -23.55 -0.79 -32.89
N ILE A 426 -23.97 -1.64 -31.94
CA ILE A 426 -24.14 -3.07 -32.12
C ILE A 426 -25.58 -3.50 -31.82
N SER A 427 -26.12 -4.46 -32.61
CA SER A 427 -27.43 -5.04 -32.35
C SER A 427 -27.27 -6.25 -31.44
N VAL A 428 -27.68 -6.09 -30.17
CA VAL A 428 -27.52 -7.11 -29.15
C VAL A 428 -28.78 -7.25 -28.30
N GLN A 429 -29.06 -8.48 -27.84
CA GLN A 429 -30.19 -8.81 -26.96
C GLN A 429 -29.70 -9.75 -25.83
N PHE A 430 -30.28 -9.58 -24.64
CA PHE A 430 -29.98 -10.45 -23.50
C PHE A 430 -30.78 -11.76 -23.63
N LYS A 431 -30.13 -12.90 -23.39
CA LYS A 431 -30.79 -14.22 -23.31
C LYS A 431 -31.02 -14.56 -21.85
N GLY A 432 -32.27 -14.88 -21.48
CA GLY A 432 -32.63 -15.23 -20.13
C GLY A 432 -33.10 -14.04 -19.29
N GLU A 433 -33.08 -14.17 -17.99
CA GLU A 433 -33.57 -13.16 -17.04
C GLU A 433 -32.45 -12.70 -16.10
N LEU A 434 -32.40 -11.40 -15.87
CA LEU A 434 -31.49 -10.79 -14.89
C LEU A 434 -32.15 -10.85 -13.51
N ARG A 435 -31.38 -11.16 -12.49
CA ARG A 435 -31.85 -11.06 -11.10
C ARG A 435 -32.09 -9.60 -10.72
N GLU A 436 -33.01 -9.34 -9.80
CA GLU A 436 -33.36 -7.98 -9.35
C GLU A 436 -32.15 -7.14 -8.93
N GLU A 437 -31.20 -7.76 -8.19
CA GLU A 437 -29.96 -7.11 -7.76
C GLU A 437 -29.06 -6.72 -8.96
N GLN A 438 -29.05 -7.54 -10.03
CA GLN A 438 -28.31 -7.25 -11.26
C GLN A 438 -28.96 -6.11 -12.04
N VAL A 439 -30.28 -6.09 -12.11
CA VAL A 439 -31.04 -4.97 -12.69
C VAL A 439 -30.78 -3.67 -11.93
N ALA A 440 -30.77 -3.72 -10.59
CA ALA A 440 -30.45 -2.57 -9.75
C ALA A 440 -29.02 -2.08 -10.01
N ALA A 441 -28.04 -2.99 -10.14
CA ALA A 441 -26.67 -2.63 -10.44
C ALA A 441 -26.52 -1.93 -11.81
N ILE A 442 -27.19 -2.44 -12.83
CA ILE A 442 -27.21 -1.84 -14.17
C ILE A 442 -27.83 -0.43 -14.11
N LYS A 443 -28.99 -0.29 -13.46
CA LYS A 443 -29.67 1.01 -13.30
C LYS A 443 -28.78 2.07 -12.63
N ASN A 444 -27.97 1.67 -11.65
CA ASN A 444 -27.04 2.59 -10.99
C ASN A 444 -25.79 2.92 -11.83
N LEU A 445 -25.37 2.08 -12.77
CA LEU A 445 -24.23 2.31 -13.65
C LEU A 445 -24.59 3.16 -14.87
N ILE A 446 -25.78 2.99 -15.45
CA ILE A 446 -26.23 3.67 -16.68
C ILE A 446 -26.11 5.20 -16.63
N PRO A 447 -26.48 5.92 -15.55
CA PRO A 447 -26.37 7.38 -15.50
C PRO A 447 -24.92 7.88 -15.64
N HIS A 448 -23.93 7.02 -15.48
CA HIS A 448 -22.51 7.37 -15.41
C HIS A 448 -21.72 6.74 -16.57
N ASN A 449 -20.75 7.49 -17.10
CA ASN A 449 -19.87 6.99 -18.17
C ASN A 449 -18.74 6.12 -17.60
N ASN A 450 -18.44 6.25 -16.32
CA ASN A 450 -17.42 5.47 -15.63
C ASN A 450 -17.90 5.05 -14.24
N GLY A 451 -17.38 3.95 -13.76
CA GLY A 451 -17.69 3.47 -12.41
C GLY A 451 -17.26 2.03 -12.15
N VAL A 452 -17.27 1.68 -10.88
CA VAL A 452 -16.94 0.33 -10.43
C VAL A 452 -18.19 -0.35 -9.89
N LEU A 453 -18.42 -1.59 -10.36
CA LEU A 453 -19.38 -2.55 -9.81
C LEU A 453 -18.65 -3.41 -8.77
N TYR A 454 -18.95 -3.20 -7.51
CA TYR A 454 -18.49 -4.05 -6.43
C TYR A 454 -19.54 -5.10 -6.09
N GLY A 455 -19.15 -6.36 -6.16
CA GLY A 455 -20.04 -7.47 -5.81
C GLY A 455 -19.25 -8.71 -5.46
N THR A 456 -19.80 -9.54 -4.56
CA THR A 456 -19.18 -10.81 -4.18
C THR A 456 -19.01 -11.76 -5.38
N THR A 457 -18.24 -12.82 -5.22
CA THR A 457 -18.03 -13.82 -6.31
C THR A 457 -19.32 -14.47 -6.79
N ALA A 458 -20.35 -14.58 -5.94
CA ALA A 458 -21.64 -15.18 -6.26
C ALA A 458 -22.68 -14.20 -6.86
N PHE A 459 -22.40 -12.89 -6.86
CA PHE A 459 -23.29 -11.87 -7.41
C PHE A 459 -23.60 -12.06 -8.91
N GLY A 460 -22.68 -12.62 -9.67
CA GLY A 460 -22.80 -12.74 -11.13
C GLY A 460 -22.43 -11.44 -11.85
N LYS A 461 -21.33 -10.77 -11.43
CA LYS A 461 -20.81 -9.54 -12.03
C LYS A 461 -20.69 -9.59 -13.55
N THR A 462 -20.22 -10.73 -14.08
CA THR A 462 -20.10 -10.99 -15.52
C THR A 462 -21.45 -10.89 -16.22
N VAL A 463 -22.50 -11.46 -15.63
CA VAL A 463 -23.88 -11.43 -16.18
C VAL A 463 -24.45 -10.02 -16.15
N ALA A 464 -24.26 -9.29 -15.03
CA ALA A 464 -24.65 -7.90 -14.93
C ALA A 464 -23.91 -7.01 -15.96
N ALA A 465 -22.64 -7.27 -16.20
CA ALA A 465 -21.86 -6.55 -17.21
C ALA A 465 -22.32 -6.86 -18.65
N ILE A 466 -22.76 -8.10 -18.93
CA ILE A 466 -23.41 -8.44 -20.20
C ILE A 466 -24.72 -7.67 -20.35
N GLY A 467 -25.53 -7.57 -19.29
CA GLY A 467 -26.73 -6.71 -19.29
C GLY A 467 -26.39 -5.24 -19.59
N LEU A 468 -25.28 -4.72 -19.06
CA LEU A 468 -24.83 -3.36 -19.35
C LEU A 468 -24.39 -3.18 -20.82
N ILE A 469 -23.80 -4.22 -21.46
CA ILE A 469 -23.52 -4.21 -22.90
C ILE A 469 -24.81 -4.07 -23.72
N VAL A 470 -25.85 -4.80 -23.32
CA VAL A 470 -27.16 -4.75 -24.00
C VAL A 470 -27.83 -3.39 -23.84
N GLU A 471 -27.67 -2.74 -22.71
CA GLU A 471 -28.23 -1.38 -22.50
C GLU A 471 -27.45 -0.30 -23.26
N ARG A 472 -26.11 -0.38 -23.33
CA ARG A 472 -25.27 0.61 -24.02
C ARG A 472 -25.29 0.45 -25.54
N LYS A 473 -25.42 -0.77 -26.04
CA LYS A 473 -25.49 -1.09 -27.50
C LYS A 473 -24.33 -0.54 -28.32
N VAL A 474 -23.14 -0.52 -27.74
CA VAL A 474 -21.90 -0.06 -28.42
C VAL A 474 -20.85 -1.15 -28.38
N ASN A 475 -19.96 -1.14 -29.35
CA ASN A 475 -18.87 -2.09 -29.40
C ASN A 475 -18.02 -2.04 -28.13
N THR A 476 -17.69 -3.22 -27.61
CA THR A 476 -17.15 -3.38 -26.26
C THR A 476 -15.87 -4.20 -26.25
N LEU A 477 -14.86 -3.71 -25.53
CA LEU A 477 -13.64 -4.43 -25.22
C LEU A 477 -13.65 -4.88 -23.75
N ILE A 478 -13.52 -6.18 -23.51
CA ILE A 478 -13.45 -6.77 -22.18
C ILE A 478 -11.99 -7.12 -21.87
N LEU A 479 -11.41 -6.48 -20.86
CA LEU A 479 -10.03 -6.69 -20.44
C LEU A 479 -9.97 -7.67 -19.27
N VAL A 480 -9.19 -8.73 -19.45
CA VAL A 480 -8.96 -9.77 -18.44
C VAL A 480 -7.48 -10.06 -18.25
N HIS A 481 -7.08 -10.53 -17.07
CA HIS A 481 -5.66 -10.75 -16.75
C HIS A 481 -5.21 -12.23 -16.87
N THR A 482 -6.15 -13.18 -16.99
CA THR A 482 -5.83 -14.61 -17.15
C THR A 482 -6.60 -15.25 -18.30
N LYS A 483 -6.02 -16.31 -18.89
CA LYS A 483 -6.68 -17.09 -19.95
C LYS A 483 -7.95 -17.77 -19.45
N ALA A 484 -7.97 -18.22 -18.20
CA ALA A 484 -9.15 -18.85 -17.60
C ALA A 484 -10.35 -17.90 -17.57
N LEU A 485 -10.13 -16.62 -17.21
CA LEU A 485 -11.17 -15.59 -17.25
C LEU A 485 -11.61 -15.29 -18.69
N LEU A 486 -10.69 -15.27 -19.65
CA LEU A 486 -11.04 -15.09 -21.06
C LEU A 486 -12.00 -16.20 -21.52
N ASP A 487 -11.66 -17.45 -21.24
CA ASP A 487 -12.49 -18.61 -21.63
C ASP A 487 -13.85 -18.59 -20.89
N GLN A 488 -13.87 -18.19 -19.62
CA GLN A 488 -15.09 -18.00 -18.83
C GLN A 488 -15.98 -16.90 -19.42
N TRP A 489 -15.42 -15.74 -19.77
CA TRP A 489 -16.16 -14.66 -20.40
C TRP A 489 -16.75 -15.08 -21.73
N LYS A 490 -15.97 -15.79 -22.57
CA LYS A 490 -16.44 -16.31 -23.83
C LYS A 490 -17.67 -17.22 -23.65
N THR A 491 -17.59 -18.18 -22.71
CA THR A 491 -18.71 -19.07 -22.40
C THR A 491 -19.94 -18.29 -21.94
N ARG A 492 -19.75 -17.28 -21.05
CA ARG A 492 -20.88 -16.48 -20.55
C ARG A 492 -21.50 -15.58 -21.62
N LEU A 493 -20.69 -15.03 -22.52
CA LEU A 493 -21.22 -14.26 -23.67
C LEU A 493 -22.05 -15.16 -24.59
N GLU A 494 -21.59 -16.37 -24.91
CA GLU A 494 -22.34 -17.36 -25.72
C GLU A 494 -23.65 -17.79 -25.05
N GLU A 495 -23.67 -17.85 -23.71
CA GLU A 495 -24.84 -18.24 -22.91
C GLU A 495 -25.89 -17.11 -22.82
N TYR A 496 -25.48 -15.87 -22.55
CA TYR A 496 -26.36 -14.77 -22.17
C TYR A 496 -26.48 -13.65 -23.20
N LEU A 497 -25.65 -13.61 -24.27
CA LEU A 497 -25.71 -12.55 -25.26
C LEU A 497 -26.07 -13.10 -26.64
N MET A 498 -27.07 -12.48 -27.25
CA MET A 498 -27.39 -12.68 -28.67
C MET A 498 -26.91 -11.43 -29.42
N ILE A 499 -26.09 -11.65 -30.44
CA ILE A 499 -25.57 -10.59 -31.29
C ILE A 499 -26.00 -10.87 -32.74
N ASP A 500 -26.58 -9.85 -33.36
CA ASP A 500 -26.97 -9.92 -34.76
C ASP A 500 -25.74 -9.65 -35.66
N TYR A 501 -25.12 -10.71 -36.14
CA TYR A 501 -23.91 -10.66 -36.96
C TYR A 501 -24.19 -11.17 -38.35
N LYS A 502 -24.10 -10.29 -39.34
CA LYS A 502 -24.12 -10.70 -40.75
C LYS A 502 -22.75 -11.23 -41.12
N GLN A 503 -22.64 -12.52 -41.35
CA GLN A 503 -21.43 -13.18 -41.81
C GLN A 503 -21.15 -12.68 -43.27
N GLU A 504 -20.05 -11.97 -43.49
CA GLU A 504 -19.54 -11.79 -44.84
C GLU A 504 -18.98 -13.12 -45.32
N ASP A 505 -19.54 -13.65 -46.42
CA ASP A 505 -19.09 -14.87 -47.09
C ASP A 505 -17.69 -14.70 -47.69
N THR A 506 -16.64 -14.91 -46.86
CA THR A 506 -15.31 -15.02 -47.40
C THR A 506 -15.09 -16.43 -47.98
N PRO A 507 -14.63 -16.57 -49.24
CA PRO A 507 -14.46 -17.84 -49.92
C PRO A 507 -13.41 -18.68 -49.18
N HIS A 508 -13.85 -19.89 -48.73
CA HIS A 508 -13.06 -20.80 -47.93
C HIS A 508 -11.97 -21.53 -48.73
N LYS A 509 -10.71 -21.40 -48.27
CA LYS A 509 -9.68 -22.42 -48.57
C LYS A 509 -10.03 -23.72 -47.83
N ARG A 510 -9.99 -24.89 -48.54
CA ARG A 510 -10.28 -26.25 -48.04
C ARG A 510 -9.62 -26.54 -46.68
N GLY A 511 -10.40 -26.74 -45.65
CA GLY A 511 -9.97 -27.15 -44.32
C GLY A 511 -11.13 -27.18 -43.30
N ARG A 512 -11.07 -27.99 -42.27
CA ARG A 512 -12.08 -28.24 -41.22
C ARG A 512 -12.92 -26.98 -40.88
N LYS A 513 -14.25 -27.08 -40.91
CA LYS A 513 -15.17 -26.02 -40.48
C LYS A 513 -14.77 -25.51 -39.09
N LYS A 514 -14.16 -24.36 -39.01
CA LYS A 514 -13.98 -23.66 -37.72
C LYS A 514 -15.37 -23.19 -37.30
N VAL A 515 -15.84 -23.62 -36.14
CA VAL A 515 -17.05 -23.05 -35.54
C VAL A 515 -16.76 -21.58 -35.29
N PHE A 516 -17.49 -20.74 -36.01
CA PHE A 516 -17.34 -19.31 -35.90
C PHE A 516 -18.00 -18.85 -34.57
N SER A 517 -17.25 -18.13 -33.72
CA SER A 517 -17.78 -17.45 -32.54
C SER A 517 -17.92 -15.97 -32.89
N PRO A 518 -19.11 -15.37 -32.63
CA PRO A 518 -19.32 -13.93 -32.87
C PRO A 518 -18.53 -13.04 -31.92
N PHE A 519 -17.85 -13.63 -30.95
CA PHE A 519 -17.02 -12.93 -29.94
C PHE A 519 -15.55 -13.07 -30.28
N GLY A 520 -14.90 -11.93 -30.45
CA GLY A 520 -13.47 -11.90 -30.76
C GLY A 520 -12.62 -12.18 -29.53
N THR A 521 -11.40 -12.67 -29.74
CA THR A 521 -10.45 -12.90 -28.66
C THR A 521 -9.04 -12.52 -29.06
N LEU A 522 -8.31 -11.91 -28.11
CA LEU A 522 -6.89 -11.60 -28.22
C LEU A 522 -6.10 -12.27 -27.08
N ASP A 523 -5.26 -13.22 -27.43
CA ASP A 523 -4.35 -13.88 -26.50
C ASP A 523 -2.97 -14.12 -27.13
N SER A 524 -2.07 -14.82 -26.40
CA SER A 524 -0.73 -15.15 -26.90
C SER A 524 -0.71 -16.05 -28.13
N LYS A 525 -1.82 -16.71 -28.48
CA LYS A 525 -1.93 -17.68 -29.58
C LYS A 525 -2.52 -17.07 -30.86
N GLY A 526 -3.17 -15.91 -30.77
CA GLY A 526 -3.76 -15.30 -31.93
C GLY A 526 -4.56 -14.02 -31.66
N ASN A 527 -4.81 -13.30 -32.74
CA ASN A 527 -5.66 -12.12 -32.77
C ASN A 527 -6.87 -12.44 -33.67
N ASN A 528 -8.04 -12.55 -33.06
CA ASN A 528 -9.32 -12.75 -33.73
C ASN A 528 -10.34 -11.71 -33.22
N LEU A 529 -9.96 -10.43 -33.24
CA LEU A 529 -10.86 -9.35 -32.84
C LEU A 529 -11.85 -9.04 -33.96
N HIS A 530 -13.11 -8.79 -33.60
CA HIS A 530 -14.21 -8.48 -34.55
C HIS A 530 -14.69 -7.03 -34.43
N SER A 531 -14.15 -6.25 -33.46
CA SER A 531 -14.54 -4.87 -33.18
C SER A 531 -16.03 -4.70 -32.81
N MET A 532 -16.63 -5.76 -32.27
CA MET A 532 -18.00 -5.80 -31.76
C MET A 532 -18.00 -6.03 -30.25
N VAL A 533 -17.93 -7.27 -29.80
CA VAL A 533 -17.72 -7.64 -28.40
C VAL A 533 -16.51 -8.55 -28.33
N ASP A 534 -15.42 -8.02 -27.87
CA ASP A 534 -14.12 -8.67 -27.90
C ASP A 534 -13.51 -8.79 -26.49
N ILE A 535 -12.78 -9.88 -26.25
CA ILE A 535 -12.12 -10.16 -24.99
C ILE A 535 -10.62 -10.20 -25.20
N ALA A 536 -9.86 -9.38 -24.49
CA ALA A 536 -8.41 -9.31 -24.61
C ALA A 536 -7.69 -9.62 -23.30
N LEU A 537 -6.66 -10.45 -23.39
CA LEU A 537 -5.67 -10.54 -22.33
C LEU A 537 -4.85 -9.26 -22.26
N MET A 538 -4.75 -8.66 -21.08
CA MET A 538 -4.03 -7.39 -20.87
C MET A 538 -2.59 -7.44 -21.40
N GLN A 539 -1.89 -8.57 -21.16
CA GLN A 539 -0.51 -8.76 -21.61
C GLN A 539 -0.41 -8.78 -23.14
N SER A 540 -1.48 -9.21 -23.82
CA SER A 540 -1.52 -9.27 -25.29
C SER A 540 -1.89 -7.94 -25.95
N CYS A 541 -2.25 -6.91 -25.16
CA CYS A 541 -2.53 -5.55 -25.62
C CYS A 541 -1.25 -4.74 -25.92
N PHE A 542 -0.06 -5.28 -25.60
CA PHE A 542 1.23 -4.64 -25.86
C PHE A 542 1.92 -5.29 -27.05
N GLU A 543 2.72 -4.46 -27.75
CA GLU A 543 3.67 -4.86 -28.76
C GLU A 543 5.01 -4.23 -28.41
N GLU A 544 5.98 -5.06 -27.99
CA GLU A 544 7.19 -4.63 -27.29
C GLU A 544 6.85 -3.81 -26.04
N ASN A 545 7.04 -2.48 -26.06
CA ASN A 545 6.69 -1.57 -24.98
C ASN A 545 5.48 -0.65 -25.29
N ASP A 546 4.93 -0.72 -26.52
CA ASP A 546 3.83 0.14 -26.95
C ASP A 546 2.47 -0.57 -26.87
N ILE A 547 1.42 0.25 -26.78
CA ILE A 547 0.04 -0.24 -26.68
C ILE A 547 -0.53 -0.34 -28.11
N LYS A 548 -1.12 -1.48 -28.43
CA LYS A 548 -1.72 -1.72 -29.74
C LYS A 548 -2.88 -0.75 -30.04
N PRO A 549 -2.93 -0.16 -31.25
CA PRO A 549 -3.88 0.91 -31.58
C PRO A 549 -5.35 0.53 -31.49
N PHE A 550 -5.71 -0.76 -31.67
CA PHE A 550 -7.11 -1.24 -31.69
C PHE A 550 -7.91 -0.85 -30.45
N ILE A 551 -7.25 -0.62 -29.31
CA ILE A 551 -7.88 -0.26 -28.03
C ILE A 551 -8.68 1.05 -28.13
N ARG A 552 -8.32 1.94 -29.03
CA ARG A 552 -9.02 3.22 -29.26
C ARG A 552 -10.34 3.09 -30.03
N ASN A 553 -10.62 1.95 -30.64
CA ASN A 553 -11.75 1.77 -31.52
C ASN A 553 -13.05 1.35 -30.83
N TYR A 554 -13.04 1.22 -29.50
CA TYR A 554 -14.20 0.76 -28.75
C TYR A 554 -14.88 1.91 -28.01
N GLY A 555 -16.21 1.93 -28.04
CA GLY A 555 -17.01 2.87 -27.28
C GLY A 555 -17.14 2.51 -25.80
N MET A 556 -16.95 1.21 -25.47
CA MET A 556 -17.00 0.74 -24.08
C MET A 556 -15.82 -0.19 -23.76
N VAL A 557 -15.25 0.00 -22.57
CA VAL A 557 -14.22 -0.89 -21.99
C VAL A 557 -14.72 -1.42 -20.65
N ILE A 558 -14.75 -2.73 -20.52
CA ILE A 558 -15.07 -3.42 -19.25
C ILE A 558 -13.81 -4.08 -18.72
N VAL A 559 -13.50 -3.83 -17.47
CA VAL A 559 -12.31 -4.34 -16.79
C VAL A 559 -12.72 -5.34 -15.73
N ASP A 560 -12.46 -6.62 -15.98
CA ASP A 560 -12.74 -7.64 -14.97
C ASP A 560 -11.59 -7.76 -13.98
N GLU A 561 -11.97 -7.99 -12.71
CA GLU A 561 -11.07 -7.98 -11.54
C GLU A 561 -10.17 -6.73 -11.54
N CYS A 562 -10.82 -5.55 -11.64
CA CYS A 562 -10.15 -4.26 -11.77
C CYS A 562 -9.21 -3.91 -10.60
N HIS A 563 -9.20 -4.68 -9.52
CA HIS A 563 -8.20 -4.53 -8.46
C HIS A 563 -6.77 -4.84 -8.93
N HIS A 564 -6.58 -5.45 -10.10
CA HIS A 564 -5.28 -5.60 -10.75
C HIS A 564 -4.81 -4.34 -11.51
N VAL A 565 -5.65 -3.32 -11.68
CA VAL A 565 -5.36 -2.07 -12.45
C VAL A 565 -4.13 -1.30 -11.97
N SER A 566 -3.77 -1.41 -10.72
CA SER A 566 -2.61 -0.70 -10.18
C SER A 566 -1.24 -1.25 -10.64
N ALA A 567 -1.22 -2.30 -11.47
CA ALA A 567 -0.01 -2.67 -12.20
C ALA A 567 0.24 -1.63 -13.31
N VAL A 568 1.45 -1.09 -13.37
CA VAL A 568 1.85 0.01 -14.28
C VAL A 568 1.39 -0.20 -15.73
N ASN A 569 1.48 -1.43 -16.24
CA ASN A 569 1.09 -1.75 -17.61
C ASN A 569 -0.42 -1.65 -17.82
N PHE A 570 -1.21 -1.94 -16.82
CA PHE A 570 -2.66 -1.90 -16.94
C PHE A 570 -3.21 -0.47 -16.89
N GLU A 571 -2.68 0.36 -16.00
CA GLU A 571 -2.97 1.79 -15.98
C GLU A 571 -2.70 2.45 -17.35
N ARG A 572 -1.59 2.06 -18.02
CA ARG A 572 -1.25 2.53 -19.35
C ARG A 572 -2.32 2.20 -20.40
N ILE A 573 -2.91 0.98 -20.36
CA ILE A 573 -3.98 0.59 -21.30
C ILE A 573 -5.19 1.51 -21.15
N LEU A 574 -5.63 1.79 -19.91
CA LEU A 574 -6.78 2.65 -19.66
C LEU A 574 -6.52 4.11 -20.02
N LYS A 575 -5.31 4.61 -19.77
CA LYS A 575 -4.87 5.95 -20.21
C LYS A 575 -4.78 6.08 -21.74
N TYR A 576 -4.59 4.98 -22.45
CA TYR A 576 -4.55 4.98 -23.91
C TYR A 576 -5.95 4.87 -24.54
N SER A 577 -6.91 4.27 -23.85
CA SER A 577 -8.28 4.06 -24.30
C SER A 577 -9.08 5.36 -24.33
N ASN A 578 -9.69 5.67 -25.47
CA ASN A 578 -10.55 6.84 -25.64
C ASN A 578 -12.05 6.52 -25.51
N ALA A 579 -12.39 5.29 -25.08
CA ALA A 579 -13.76 4.84 -24.95
C ALA A 579 -14.60 5.76 -24.06
N ARG A 580 -15.83 6.03 -24.46
CA ARG A 580 -16.78 6.84 -23.71
C ARG A 580 -17.13 6.19 -22.37
N TYR A 581 -17.33 4.86 -22.38
CA TYR A 581 -17.75 4.09 -21.21
C TYR A 581 -16.62 3.22 -20.69
N VAL A 582 -16.31 3.36 -19.38
CA VAL A 582 -15.29 2.52 -18.72
C VAL A 582 -15.84 2.02 -17.40
N TYR A 583 -15.99 0.69 -17.29
CA TYR A 583 -16.53 0.07 -16.08
C TYR A 583 -15.58 -0.98 -15.51
N GLY A 584 -15.33 -0.88 -14.21
CA GLY A 584 -14.55 -1.87 -13.46
C GLY A 584 -15.45 -2.86 -12.72
N LEU A 585 -15.10 -4.14 -12.74
CA LEU A 585 -15.76 -5.19 -11.97
C LEU A 585 -14.79 -5.72 -10.93
N THR A 586 -15.21 -5.84 -9.67
CA THR A 586 -14.36 -6.45 -8.63
C THR A 586 -15.17 -7.08 -7.51
N ALA A 587 -14.61 -8.15 -6.93
CA ALA A 587 -15.08 -8.74 -5.68
C ALA A 587 -14.34 -8.22 -4.45
N THR A 588 -13.24 -7.49 -4.63
CA THR A 588 -12.36 -6.99 -3.58
C THR A 588 -11.83 -5.61 -3.94
N PRO A 589 -12.54 -4.53 -3.61
CA PRO A 589 -12.12 -3.18 -3.96
C PRO A 589 -10.89 -2.72 -3.16
N ILE A 590 -10.63 -3.34 -2.01
CA ILE A 590 -9.51 -3.02 -1.14
C ILE A 590 -8.33 -3.92 -1.48
N ARG A 591 -7.16 -3.33 -1.73
CA ARG A 591 -5.92 -4.04 -2.06
C ARG A 591 -5.01 -4.20 -0.85
N LYS A 592 -4.21 -5.28 -0.86
CA LYS A 592 -3.21 -5.56 0.18
C LYS A 592 -2.10 -4.50 0.23
N ASP A 593 -1.73 -3.93 -0.92
CA ASP A 593 -0.69 -2.91 -1.05
C ASP A 593 -1.21 -1.47 -0.85
N GLY A 594 -2.52 -1.28 -0.67
CA GLY A 594 -3.13 0.02 -0.47
C GLY A 594 -3.23 0.91 -1.72
N HIS A 595 -2.92 0.39 -2.91
CA HIS A 595 -2.97 1.13 -4.19
C HIS A 595 -4.37 1.18 -4.82
N GLN A 596 -5.43 0.85 -4.07
CA GLN A 596 -6.81 0.92 -4.58
C GLN A 596 -7.26 2.30 -5.09
N PRO A 597 -6.71 3.47 -4.65
CA PRO A 597 -7.15 4.73 -5.23
C PRO A 597 -6.93 4.82 -6.75
N ILE A 598 -5.90 4.15 -7.29
CA ILE A 598 -5.64 4.10 -8.74
C ILE A 598 -6.83 3.49 -9.49
N ILE A 599 -7.48 2.47 -8.93
CA ILE A 599 -8.66 1.83 -9.53
C ILE A 599 -9.76 2.85 -9.74
N PHE A 600 -10.07 3.62 -8.68
CA PHE A 600 -11.13 4.62 -8.72
C PHE A 600 -10.77 5.84 -9.56
N MET A 601 -9.50 6.22 -9.60
CA MET A 601 -9.02 7.27 -10.50
C MET A 601 -9.12 6.87 -11.96
N GLN A 602 -8.95 5.59 -12.32
CA GLN A 602 -9.01 5.13 -13.71
C GLN A 602 -10.41 4.68 -14.15
N CYS A 603 -11.12 3.91 -13.31
CA CYS A 603 -12.43 3.33 -13.64
C CYS A 603 -13.62 4.14 -13.10
N GLY A 604 -13.39 5.14 -12.27
CA GLY A 604 -14.44 5.87 -11.56
C GLY A 604 -14.77 5.30 -10.18
N PRO A 605 -15.60 6.01 -9.39
CA PRO A 605 -15.99 5.57 -8.06
C PRO A 605 -16.91 4.34 -8.10
N ILE A 606 -17.11 3.72 -6.94
CA ILE A 606 -18.08 2.61 -6.80
C ILE A 606 -19.48 3.18 -7.00
N ARG A 607 -20.15 2.76 -8.08
CA ARG A 607 -21.53 3.17 -8.40
C ARG A 607 -22.59 2.22 -7.83
N TYR A 608 -22.18 0.98 -7.63
CA TYR A 608 -23.03 -0.03 -6.97
C TYR A 608 -22.18 -0.96 -6.13
N SER A 609 -22.64 -1.18 -4.90
CA SER A 609 -22.06 -2.13 -3.95
C SER A 609 -23.13 -3.14 -3.60
N ALA A 610 -22.96 -4.40 -4.04
CA ALA A 610 -23.83 -5.47 -3.59
C ALA A 610 -23.56 -5.70 -2.09
N ASP A 611 -24.57 -5.43 -1.26
CA ASP A 611 -24.47 -5.68 0.17
C ASP A 611 -24.40 -7.20 0.42
N ALA A 612 -23.29 -7.63 1.02
CA ALA A 612 -23.11 -9.03 1.39
C ALA A 612 -24.24 -9.54 2.30
N LYS A 613 -24.83 -8.67 3.14
CA LYS A 613 -25.93 -9.03 4.04
C LYS A 613 -27.23 -9.29 3.28
N THR A 614 -27.56 -8.46 2.29
CA THR A 614 -28.76 -8.63 1.46
C THR A 614 -28.66 -9.91 0.63
N GLN A 615 -27.47 -10.19 0.09
CA GLN A 615 -27.16 -11.41 -0.66
C GLN A 615 -27.19 -12.67 0.23
N MET A 616 -26.90 -12.52 1.53
CA MET A 616 -27.03 -13.59 2.53
C MET A 616 -28.49 -13.94 2.77
N ALA A 617 -29.38 -12.96 2.80
CA ALA A 617 -30.80 -13.17 3.06
C ALA A 617 -31.51 -13.91 1.90
N SER A 618 -30.98 -13.81 0.68
CA SER A 618 -31.57 -14.49 -0.51
C SER A 618 -31.07 -15.93 -0.73
N GLN A 619 -30.02 -16.39 -0.02
CA GLN A 619 -29.46 -17.75 -0.17
C GLN A 619 -30.07 -18.72 0.86
N THR A 620 -30.39 -19.93 0.41
CA THR A 620 -31.15 -20.94 1.18
C THR A 620 -30.30 -21.84 2.09
N PHE A 621 -28.97 -21.68 2.11
CA PHE A 621 -28.05 -22.54 2.88
C PHE A 621 -27.35 -21.78 4.03
N GLU A 622 -27.09 -22.49 5.11
CA GLU A 622 -26.34 -21.98 6.26
C GLU A 622 -24.82 -21.94 5.97
N ARG A 623 -24.10 -21.03 6.64
CA ARG A 623 -22.64 -20.87 6.51
C ARG A 623 -21.98 -21.12 7.85
N LEU A 624 -21.23 -22.21 7.93
CA LEU A 624 -20.66 -22.69 9.18
C LEU A 624 -19.12 -22.64 9.14
N LEU A 625 -18.51 -22.12 10.19
CA LEU A 625 -17.07 -22.13 10.40
C LEU A 625 -16.74 -23.08 11.56
N ILE A 626 -15.85 -24.03 11.31
CA ILE A 626 -15.33 -24.96 12.32
C ILE A 626 -13.84 -24.68 12.53
N PRO A 627 -13.46 -23.98 13.59
CA PRO A 627 -12.04 -23.79 13.94
C PRO A 627 -11.46 -25.13 14.43
N ARG A 628 -10.25 -25.47 13.94
CA ARG A 628 -9.49 -26.64 14.32
C ARG A 628 -8.13 -26.23 14.87
N PHE A 629 -7.97 -26.27 16.18
CA PHE A 629 -6.70 -25.95 16.84
C PHE A 629 -5.74 -27.13 16.71
N THR A 630 -4.50 -26.85 16.30
CA THR A 630 -3.46 -27.86 16.13
C THR A 630 -2.38 -27.74 17.19
N ASN A 631 -1.71 -28.84 17.51
CA ASN A 631 -0.62 -28.87 18.49
C ASN A 631 0.77 -28.75 17.84
N TYR A 632 0.82 -28.24 16.59
CA TYR A 632 2.10 -28.03 15.92
C TYR A 632 2.97 -27.01 16.66
N ARG A 633 4.21 -27.42 16.96
CA ARG A 633 5.22 -26.57 17.61
C ARG A 633 6.54 -26.66 16.86
N GLU A 634 7.28 -25.57 16.80
CA GLU A 634 8.66 -25.59 16.32
C GLU A 634 9.59 -26.07 17.44
N LEU A 635 10.39 -27.09 17.13
CA LEU A 635 11.27 -27.77 18.12
C LEU A 635 12.61 -27.06 18.35
N THR A 636 12.91 -25.99 17.61
CA THR A 636 14.21 -25.29 17.65
C THR A 636 14.03 -23.79 17.93
N ASP A 637 14.89 -23.24 18.83
CA ASP A 637 14.93 -21.81 19.18
C ASP A 637 15.48 -20.90 18.05
N ASP A 638 15.88 -21.44 16.93
CA ASP A 638 16.37 -20.66 15.77
C ASP A 638 15.21 -19.95 15.08
N LYS A 639 15.36 -18.64 14.86
CA LYS A 639 14.39 -17.82 14.09
C LYS A 639 14.28 -18.34 12.66
N LYS A 640 13.28 -19.19 12.42
CA LYS A 640 12.96 -19.68 11.07
C LYS A 640 12.32 -18.59 10.21
N THR A 641 12.56 -18.66 8.93
CA THR A 641 11.85 -17.84 7.95
C THR A 641 10.40 -18.34 7.80
N TYR A 642 9.49 -17.45 7.39
CA TYR A 642 8.09 -17.82 7.10
C TYR A 642 7.97 -19.07 6.21
N THR A 643 8.81 -19.15 5.17
CA THR A 643 8.82 -20.30 4.26
C THR A 643 9.19 -21.61 4.94
N GLN A 644 10.19 -21.58 5.83
CA GLN A 644 10.62 -22.77 6.60
C GLN A 644 9.54 -23.22 7.59
N THR A 645 8.88 -22.28 8.27
CA THR A 645 7.74 -22.58 9.17
C THR A 645 6.60 -23.25 8.40
N ILE A 646 6.17 -22.70 7.27
CA ILE A 646 5.09 -23.27 6.44
C ILE A 646 5.50 -24.67 5.93
N GLN A 647 6.75 -24.87 5.57
CA GLN A 647 7.26 -26.17 5.15
C GLN A 647 7.26 -27.19 6.30
N GLY A 648 7.65 -26.79 7.50
CA GLY A 648 7.55 -27.61 8.71
C GLY A 648 6.11 -28.06 8.99
N MET A 649 5.17 -27.12 8.93
CA MET A 649 3.73 -27.41 9.11
C MET A 649 3.18 -28.38 8.06
N SER A 650 3.59 -28.24 6.81
CA SER A 650 3.14 -29.10 5.71
C SER A 650 3.65 -30.54 5.82
N ASN A 651 4.77 -30.75 6.49
CA ASN A 651 5.40 -32.07 6.68
C ASN A 651 5.01 -32.74 8.01
N ASP A 652 4.28 -32.05 8.89
CA ASP A 652 3.89 -32.59 10.19
C ASP A 652 2.82 -33.69 10.03
N ILE A 653 3.19 -34.92 10.42
CA ILE A 653 2.35 -36.11 10.23
C ILE A 653 1.09 -36.02 11.10
N CYS A 654 1.21 -35.59 12.37
CA CYS A 654 0.08 -35.51 13.29
C CYS A 654 -0.96 -34.51 12.79
N ARG A 655 -0.50 -33.35 12.32
CA ARG A 655 -1.32 -32.32 11.74
C ARG A 655 -2.03 -32.80 10.48
N ASN A 656 -1.31 -33.44 9.58
CA ASN A 656 -1.86 -33.96 8.32
C ASN A 656 -2.87 -35.11 8.56
N THR A 657 -2.59 -35.99 9.54
CA THR A 657 -3.54 -37.04 9.93
C THR A 657 -4.85 -36.44 10.41
N ARG A 658 -4.81 -35.43 11.28
CA ARG A 658 -6.01 -34.73 11.75
C ARG A 658 -6.82 -34.10 10.60
N ILE A 659 -6.12 -33.49 9.63
CA ILE A 659 -6.77 -32.94 8.42
C ILE A 659 -7.48 -34.04 7.65
N ILE A 660 -6.80 -35.16 7.41
CA ILE A 660 -7.36 -36.28 6.67
C ILE A 660 -8.56 -36.93 7.39
N ASP A 661 -8.50 -37.07 8.71
CA ASP A 661 -9.61 -37.61 9.48
C ASP A 661 -10.87 -36.73 9.40
N ASP A 662 -10.69 -35.39 9.47
CA ASP A 662 -11.78 -34.45 9.29
C ASP A 662 -12.35 -34.48 7.85
N VAL A 663 -11.50 -34.64 6.83
CA VAL A 663 -11.93 -34.80 5.43
C VAL A 663 -12.70 -36.11 5.24
N CYS A 664 -12.24 -37.24 5.83
CA CYS A 664 -12.92 -38.51 5.77
C CYS A 664 -14.30 -38.46 6.43
N LYS A 665 -14.43 -37.76 7.55
CA LYS A 665 -15.71 -37.51 8.20
C LYS A 665 -16.67 -36.75 7.27
N ALA A 666 -16.21 -35.66 6.68
CA ALA A 666 -17.01 -34.91 5.72
C ALA A 666 -17.43 -35.75 4.51
N LEU A 667 -16.57 -36.63 4.00
CA LEU A 667 -16.90 -37.56 2.91
C LEU A 667 -17.95 -38.59 3.36
N GLN A 668 -17.85 -39.13 4.59
CA GLN A 668 -18.86 -40.06 5.14
C GLN A 668 -20.24 -39.39 5.28
N ASP A 669 -20.26 -38.08 5.61
CA ASP A 669 -21.47 -37.27 5.65
C ASP A 669 -22.01 -36.92 4.23
N GLY A 670 -21.44 -37.48 3.17
CA GLY A 670 -21.85 -37.27 1.76
C GLY A 670 -21.43 -35.90 1.19
N ARG A 671 -20.53 -35.20 1.81
CA ARG A 671 -20.07 -33.84 1.39
C ARG A 671 -19.05 -33.89 0.26
N SER A 672 -18.86 -32.76 -0.41
CA SER A 672 -17.91 -32.60 -1.52
C SER A 672 -16.80 -31.62 -1.11
N PRO A 673 -15.76 -32.09 -0.40
CA PRO A 673 -14.71 -31.21 0.14
C PRO A 673 -13.71 -30.75 -0.90
N ILE A 674 -13.26 -29.49 -0.71
CA ILE A 674 -12.05 -28.92 -1.31
C ILE A 674 -11.02 -28.63 -0.23
N ILE A 675 -9.81 -29.15 -0.39
CA ILE A 675 -8.69 -29.00 0.53
C ILE A 675 -7.69 -28.03 -0.08
N LEU A 676 -7.51 -26.86 0.54
CA LEU A 676 -6.63 -25.81 0.04
C LEU A 676 -5.33 -25.73 0.83
N THR A 677 -4.22 -25.68 0.10
CA THR A 677 -2.87 -25.48 0.62
C THR A 677 -2.12 -24.47 -0.24
N ASN A 678 -0.98 -23.97 0.26
CA ASN A 678 -0.13 -23.02 -0.47
C ASN A 678 1.07 -23.69 -1.15
N LEU A 679 1.35 -24.96 -0.84
CA LEU A 679 2.52 -25.70 -1.32
C LEU A 679 2.11 -26.89 -2.19
N THR A 680 2.75 -27.03 -3.34
CA THR A 680 2.53 -28.16 -4.26
C THR A 680 2.91 -29.50 -3.61
N SER A 681 4.02 -29.55 -2.86
CA SER A 681 4.44 -30.74 -2.09
C SER A 681 3.39 -31.16 -1.07
N HIS A 682 2.71 -30.22 -0.44
CA HIS A 682 1.63 -30.52 0.51
C HIS A 682 0.37 -31.06 -0.19
N VAL A 683 0.08 -30.60 -1.42
CA VAL A 683 -0.99 -31.21 -2.25
C VAL A 683 -0.70 -32.68 -2.47
N GLU A 684 0.53 -33.06 -2.80
CA GLU A 684 0.94 -34.45 -3.04
C GLU A 684 0.81 -35.30 -1.79
N ILE A 685 1.29 -34.80 -0.64
CA ILE A 685 1.18 -35.49 0.66
C ILE A 685 -0.29 -35.81 1.00
N LEU A 686 -1.15 -34.79 0.99
CA LEU A 686 -2.57 -34.93 1.34
C LEU A 686 -3.33 -35.80 0.35
N ALA A 687 -3.06 -35.67 -0.95
CA ALA A 687 -3.66 -36.49 -1.98
C ALA A 687 -3.26 -37.97 -1.81
N THR A 688 -1.99 -38.29 -1.55
CA THR A 688 -1.51 -39.65 -1.28
C THR A 688 -2.23 -40.25 -0.07
N MET A 689 -2.34 -39.51 1.02
CA MET A 689 -3.03 -39.98 2.23
C MET A 689 -4.55 -40.23 1.98
N LEU A 690 -5.20 -39.45 1.11
CA LEU A 690 -6.60 -39.58 0.77
C LEU A 690 -6.90 -40.71 -0.23
N THR A 691 -5.98 -41.06 -1.12
CA THR A 691 -6.18 -42.03 -2.20
C THR A 691 -6.54 -43.42 -1.63
N SER A 692 -6.06 -43.77 -0.43
CA SER A 692 -6.42 -45.02 0.25
C SER A 692 -7.84 -45.00 0.84
N LYS A 693 -8.46 -43.82 0.99
CA LYS A 693 -9.77 -43.64 1.66
C LYS A 693 -10.89 -43.13 0.75
N CYS A 694 -10.55 -42.54 -0.41
CA CYS A 694 -11.50 -42.01 -1.40
C CYS A 694 -11.07 -42.37 -2.82
N LYS A 695 -12.00 -42.93 -3.62
CA LYS A 695 -11.73 -43.36 -5.01
C LYS A 695 -11.48 -42.16 -5.96
N ASN A 696 -12.17 -41.05 -5.76
CA ASN A 696 -12.09 -39.88 -6.62
C ASN A 696 -11.39 -38.73 -5.90
N VAL A 697 -10.05 -38.77 -5.88
CA VAL A 697 -9.21 -37.67 -5.45
C VAL A 697 -8.68 -36.93 -6.69
N ILE A 698 -9.00 -35.65 -6.81
CA ILE A 698 -8.55 -34.79 -7.92
C ILE A 698 -7.59 -33.75 -7.38
N THR A 699 -6.38 -33.70 -7.92
CA THR A 699 -5.37 -32.69 -7.58
C THR A 699 -5.39 -31.55 -8.61
N LEU A 700 -5.36 -30.29 -8.15
CA LEU A 700 -5.35 -29.09 -9.00
C LEU A 700 -4.21 -28.16 -8.60
N VAL A 701 -3.15 -28.11 -9.42
CA VAL A 701 -1.97 -27.28 -9.18
C VAL A 701 -1.65 -26.39 -10.39
N GLY A 702 -1.02 -25.23 -10.11
CA GLY A 702 -0.75 -24.25 -11.16
C GLY A 702 0.28 -24.69 -12.21
N SER A 703 1.20 -25.58 -11.84
CA SER A 703 2.32 -26.06 -12.66
C SER A 703 1.94 -27.09 -13.75
N GLU A 704 0.70 -27.61 -13.73
CA GLU A 704 0.23 -28.59 -14.68
C GLU A 704 0.06 -28.03 -16.10
N SER A 705 0.27 -28.88 -17.11
CA SER A 705 0.04 -28.53 -18.51
C SER A 705 -1.44 -28.26 -18.79
N VAL A 706 -1.72 -27.48 -19.84
CA VAL A 706 -3.11 -27.17 -20.27
C VAL A 706 -3.90 -28.45 -20.60
N LYS A 707 -3.22 -29.47 -21.16
CA LYS A 707 -3.83 -30.77 -21.51
C LYS A 707 -4.25 -31.54 -20.26
N GLU A 708 -3.39 -31.58 -19.25
CA GLU A 708 -3.68 -32.27 -17.98
C GLU A 708 -4.83 -31.58 -17.23
N LYS A 709 -4.80 -30.22 -17.16
CA LYS A 709 -5.89 -29.45 -16.57
C LYS A 709 -7.24 -29.77 -17.22
N ARG A 710 -7.28 -29.80 -18.55
CA ARG A 710 -8.49 -30.13 -19.31
C ARG A 710 -8.99 -31.52 -19.00
N LEU A 711 -8.12 -32.54 -19.02
CA LEU A 711 -8.48 -33.91 -18.69
C LEU A 711 -9.01 -34.05 -17.27
N LYS A 712 -8.41 -33.36 -16.29
CA LYS A 712 -8.89 -33.33 -14.90
C LYS A 712 -10.24 -32.67 -14.76
N MET A 713 -10.50 -31.59 -15.49
CA MET A 713 -11.80 -30.91 -15.51
C MET A 713 -12.89 -31.78 -16.17
N GLU A 714 -12.59 -32.44 -17.29
CA GLU A 714 -13.50 -33.42 -17.93
C GLU A 714 -13.80 -34.60 -17.00
N ARG A 715 -12.80 -35.15 -16.31
CA ARG A 715 -12.97 -36.16 -15.29
C ARG A 715 -13.86 -35.71 -14.15
N LEU A 716 -13.63 -34.48 -13.65
CA LEU A 716 -14.38 -33.87 -12.55
C LEU A 716 -15.87 -33.70 -12.90
N GLN A 717 -16.18 -33.29 -14.13
CA GLN A 717 -17.57 -33.16 -14.62
C GLN A 717 -18.30 -34.50 -14.77
N ASN A 718 -17.55 -35.55 -15.08
CA ASN A 718 -18.12 -36.89 -15.32
C ASN A 718 -18.30 -37.75 -14.05
N ILE A 719 -17.86 -37.26 -12.85
CA ILE A 719 -18.05 -38.01 -11.60
C ILE A 719 -19.53 -37.91 -11.16
N PRO A 720 -20.22 -39.09 -11.03
CA PRO A 720 -21.62 -39.12 -10.60
C PRO A 720 -21.83 -38.48 -9.23
N ARG A 721 -23.03 -37.93 -8.99
CA ARG A 721 -23.41 -37.35 -7.70
C ARG A 721 -23.33 -38.30 -6.53
N THR A 722 -23.57 -39.59 -6.78
CA THR A 722 -23.56 -40.65 -5.79
C THR A 722 -22.15 -41.07 -5.37
N GLU A 723 -21.14 -40.74 -6.12
CA GLU A 723 -19.76 -41.08 -5.79
C GLU A 723 -19.09 -39.97 -4.93
N LEU A 724 -18.31 -40.42 -3.95
CA LEU A 724 -17.49 -39.53 -3.11
C LEU A 724 -16.41 -38.84 -3.93
N LEU A 725 -16.20 -37.54 -3.68
CA LEU A 725 -15.25 -36.70 -4.37
C LEU A 725 -14.49 -35.83 -3.38
N ALA A 726 -13.16 -35.85 -3.45
CA ALA A 726 -12.31 -34.88 -2.75
C ALA A 726 -11.40 -34.15 -3.75
N ILE A 727 -11.31 -32.83 -3.62
CA ILE A 727 -10.40 -31.97 -4.43
C ILE A 727 -9.29 -31.47 -3.54
N VAL A 728 -8.01 -31.68 -3.91
CA VAL A 728 -6.85 -31.11 -3.23
C VAL A 728 -6.19 -30.11 -4.17
N ALA A 729 -6.11 -28.85 -3.77
CA ALA A 729 -5.70 -27.77 -4.68
C ALA A 729 -4.80 -26.75 -4.04
N THR A 730 -3.99 -26.06 -4.87
CA THR A 730 -3.31 -24.85 -4.44
C THR A 730 -4.26 -23.66 -4.44
N GLY A 731 -4.18 -22.81 -3.42
CA GLY A 731 -5.05 -21.63 -3.27
C GLY A 731 -5.00 -20.71 -4.50
N LYS A 732 -3.83 -20.57 -5.14
CA LYS A 732 -3.67 -19.76 -6.36
C LYS A 732 -4.52 -20.30 -7.53
N TYR A 733 -4.62 -21.61 -7.69
CA TYR A 733 -5.42 -22.21 -8.75
C TYR A 733 -6.92 -21.96 -8.54
N VAL A 734 -7.41 -22.09 -7.31
CA VAL A 734 -8.83 -21.97 -6.96
C VAL A 734 -9.28 -20.50 -6.90
N GLY A 735 -8.37 -19.58 -6.54
CA GLY A 735 -8.66 -18.14 -6.45
C GLY A 735 -9.15 -17.56 -7.77
N GLU A 736 -8.56 -17.96 -8.90
CA GLU A 736 -8.78 -17.35 -10.21
C GLU A 736 -9.42 -18.35 -11.20
N GLY A 737 -10.71 -18.19 -11.47
CA GLY A 737 -11.39 -18.86 -12.57
C GLY A 737 -11.88 -20.31 -12.35
N PHE A 738 -11.64 -20.91 -11.17
CA PHE A 738 -12.19 -22.23 -10.86
C PHE A 738 -13.64 -22.15 -10.38
N ASP A 739 -14.56 -22.84 -11.03
CA ASP A 739 -15.99 -22.88 -10.68
C ASP A 739 -16.52 -24.31 -10.73
N TYR A 740 -16.95 -24.84 -9.57
CA TYR A 740 -17.55 -26.16 -9.46
C TYR A 740 -18.66 -26.15 -8.40
N PRO A 741 -19.93 -26.01 -8.80
CA PRO A 741 -21.07 -25.76 -7.91
C PRO A 741 -21.33 -26.82 -6.84
N ARG A 742 -20.90 -28.06 -7.06
CA ARG A 742 -21.09 -29.18 -6.13
C ARG A 742 -20.37 -29.01 -4.80
N LEU A 743 -19.31 -28.19 -4.75
CA LEU A 743 -18.50 -27.96 -3.53
C LEU A 743 -19.32 -27.33 -2.39
N ASP A 744 -19.25 -27.95 -1.22
CA ASP A 744 -19.95 -27.52 0.00
C ASP A 744 -19.05 -27.41 1.23
N THR A 745 -17.86 -27.97 1.19
CA THR A 745 -16.93 -27.96 2.33
C THR A 745 -15.52 -27.51 1.92
N LEU A 746 -14.94 -26.58 2.66
CA LEU A 746 -13.58 -26.06 2.46
C LEU A 746 -12.70 -26.41 3.65
N PHE A 747 -11.55 -27.01 3.40
CA PHE A 747 -10.49 -27.25 4.38
C PHE A 747 -9.33 -26.29 4.13
N LEU A 748 -9.14 -25.29 4.99
CA LEU A 748 -8.06 -24.34 4.90
C LEU A 748 -6.86 -24.84 5.72
N THR A 749 -5.97 -25.58 5.08
CA THR A 749 -4.92 -26.36 5.75
C THR A 749 -3.67 -25.58 6.11
N LEU A 750 -3.38 -24.45 5.48
CA LEU A 750 -2.25 -23.58 5.79
C LEU A 750 -2.73 -22.14 6.01
N PRO A 751 -2.01 -21.35 6.84
CA PRO A 751 -2.47 -20.04 7.21
C PRO A 751 -2.47 -19.06 6.02
N VAL A 752 -3.58 -18.33 5.89
CA VAL A 752 -3.79 -17.22 4.95
C VAL A 752 -4.09 -15.98 5.75
N SER A 753 -3.47 -14.84 5.41
CA SER A 753 -3.55 -13.64 6.24
C SER A 753 -4.55 -12.58 5.76
N TRP A 754 -5.06 -12.69 4.51
CA TRP A 754 -5.82 -11.61 3.89
C TRP A 754 -7.30 -11.95 3.76
N LYS A 755 -8.17 -11.06 4.29
CA LYS A 755 -9.64 -11.22 4.27
C LYS A 755 -10.22 -11.39 2.85
N GLY A 756 -9.64 -10.72 1.84
CA GLY A 756 -10.09 -10.84 0.44
C GLY A 756 -9.91 -12.23 -0.15
N ILE A 757 -8.80 -12.91 0.16
CA ILE A 757 -8.55 -14.29 -0.29
C ILE A 757 -9.56 -15.24 0.36
N VAL A 758 -9.83 -15.07 1.65
CA VAL A 758 -10.83 -15.87 2.37
C VAL A 758 -12.22 -15.72 1.73
N ALA A 759 -12.61 -14.48 1.40
CA ALA A 759 -13.88 -14.21 0.73
C ALA A 759 -13.94 -14.86 -0.68
N GLN A 760 -12.82 -14.87 -1.42
CA GLN A 760 -12.75 -15.55 -2.72
C GLN A 760 -12.91 -17.08 -2.59
N TYR A 761 -12.21 -17.71 -1.63
CA TYR A 761 -12.29 -19.14 -1.40
C TYR A 761 -13.68 -19.56 -0.91
N ALA A 762 -14.23 -18.85 0.07
CA ALA A 762 -15.57 -19.06 0.58
C ALA A 762 -16.63 -18.90 -0.52
N GLY A 763 -16.47 -17.88 -1.38
CA GLY A 763 -17.37 -17.62 -2.50
C GLY A 763 -17.46 -18.77 -3.52
N ARG A 764 -16.46 -19.67 -3.56
CA ARG A 764 -16.55 -20.89 -4.41
C ARG A 764 -17.56 -21.90 -3.87
N LEU A 765 -17.82 -21.89 -2.56
CA LEU A 765 -18.85 -22.74 -1.94
C LEU A 765 -20.27 -22.18 -2.11
N HIS A 766 -20.40 -20.86 -2.33
CA HIS A 766 -21.68 -20.14 -2.33
C HIS A 766 -22.49 -20.31 -3.63
N ARG A 767 -22.07 -21.21 -4.53
CA ARG A 767 -22.86 -21.56 -5.72
C ARG A 767 -24.04 -22.43 -5.33
N GLU A 768 -25.21 -22.08 -5.83
CA GLU A 768 -26.39 -22.90 -5.65
C GLU A 768 -26.23 -24.26 -6.34
N TYR A 769 -26.60 -25.30 -5.65
CA TYR A 769 -26.56 -26.65 -6.14
C TYR A 769 -27.70 -27.48 -5.52
N PRO A 770 -28.45 -28.31 -6.28
CA PRO A 770 -29.57 -29.05 -5.76
C PRO A 770 -29.19 -29.95 -4.58
N GLY A 771 -29.87 -29.76 -3.45
CA GLY A 771 -29.66 -30.52 -2.21
C GLY A 771 -28.60 -29.94 -1.26
N LYS A 772 -27.97 -28.77 -1.57
CA LYS A 772 -27.03 -28.09 -0.68
C LYS A 772 -27.81 -27.38 0.45
N LYS A 773 -27.64 -27.84 1.69
CA LYS A 773 -28.29 -27.29 2.89
C LYS A 773 -27.42 -26.30 3.65
N ASP A 774 -26.13 -26.53 3.65
CA ASP A 774 -25.13 -25.70 4.33
C ASP A 774 -23.80 -25.74 3.59
N VAL A 775 -22.93 -24.79 3.93
CA VAL A 775 -21.53 -24.74 3.52
C VAL A 775 -20.63 -24.62 4.73
N ILE A 776 -19.58 -25.43 4.78
CA ILE A 776 -18.71 -25.53 5.95
C ILE A 776 -17.26 -25.14 5.60
N ILE A 777 -16.63 -24.34 6.46
CA ILE A 777 -15.20 -24.09 6.40
C ILE A 777 -14.54 -24.68 7.65
N TYR A 778 -13.58 -25.58 7.44
CA TYR A 778 -12.65 -26.03 8.47
C TYR A 778 -11.38 -25.18 8.39
N ASP A 779 -11.07 -24.40 9.44
CA ASP A 779 -9.88 -23.57 9.52
C ASP A 779 -8.90 -24.12 10.55
N TYR A 780 -7.71 -24.56 10.10
CA TYR A 780 -6.68 -25.11 10.97
C TYR A 780 -5.79 -24.02 11.53
N ILE A 781 -5.77 -23.94 12.89
CA ILE A 781 -5.19 -22.83 13.64
C ILE A 781 -4.01 -23.35 14.46
N ASP A 782 -2.81 -22.90 14.10
CA ASP A 782 -1.57 -23.27 14.78
C ASP A 782 -1.23 -22.20 15.83
N ILE A 783 -1.94 -22.23 16.97
CA ILE A 783 -1.91 -21.18 18.02
C ILE A 783 -0.57 -21.02 18.70
N HIS A 784 0.27 -22.06 18.70
CA HIS A 784 1.62 -22.02 19.29
C HIS A 784 2.59 -21.15 18.51
N LEU A 785 2.22 -20.71 17.30
CA LEU A 785 2.96 -19.81 16.47
C LEU A 785 2.29 -18.43 16.45
N SER A 786 2.90 -17.43 17.07
CA SER A 786 2.36 -16.05 17.19
C SER A 786 1.97 -15.42 15.83
N LEU A 787 2.73 -15.77 14.78
CA LEU A 787 2.43 -15.34 13.40
C LEU A 787 1.11 -15.95 12.90
N CYS A 788 0.90 -17.26 13.10
CA CYS A 788 -0.30 -17.98 12.65
C CYS A 788 -1.54 -17.52 13.42
N ASP A 789 -1.41 -17.28 14.72
CA ASP A 789 -2.43 -16.67 15.58
C ASP A 789 -2.85 -15.28 15.03
N THR A 790 -1.89 -14.41 14.75
CA THR A 790 -2.16 -13.09 14.16
C THR A 790 -2.89 -13.20 12.80
N MET A 791 -2.49 -14.16 11.96
CA MET A 791 -3.14 -14.41 10.67
C MET A 791 -4.58 -14.91 10.84
N TYR A 792 -4.84 -15.76 11.82
CA TYR A 792 -6.18 -16.24 12.13
C TYR A 792 -7.11 -15.10 12.59
N LYS A 793 -6.65 -14.25 13.50
CA LYS A 793 -7.40 -13.07 13.96
C LYS A 793 -7.83 -12.17 12.79
N ARG A 794 -6.98 -12.03 11.77
CA ARG A 794 -7.33 -11.31 10.53
C ARG A 794 -8.37 -12.05 9.67
N ARG A 795 -8.32 -13.40 9.64
CA ARG A 795 -9.31 -14.19 8.89
C ARG A 795 -10.70 -14.12 9.52
N LEU A 796 -10.80 -14.04 10.85
CA LEU A 796 -12.08 -13.89 11.55
C LEU A 796 -12.90 -12.72 11.00
N LYS A 797 -12.26 -11.58 10.72
CA LYS A 797 -12.91 -10.42 10.08
C LYS A 797 -13.48 -10.78 8.70
N GLY A 798 -12.76 -11.60 7.93
CA GLY A 798 -13.19 -12.06 6.62
C GLY A 798 -14.40 -12.99 6.70
N TYR A 799 -14.42 -13.94 7.64
CA TYR A 799 -15.55 -14.84 7.86
C TYR A 799 -16.81 -14.10 8.32
N ALA A 800 -16.68 -13.18 9.26
CA ALA A 800 -17.79 -12.35 9.70
C ALA A 800 -18.38 -11.51 8.55
N ALA A 801 -17.53 -10.94 7.69
CA ALA A 801 -17.95 -10.13 6.55
C ALA A 801 -18.73 -10.92 5.49
N VAL A 802 -18.50 -12.25 5.37
CA VAL A 802 -19.21 -13.16 4.46
C VAL A 802 -20.24 -14.03 5.16
N GLY A 803 -20.60 -13.73 6.44
CA GLY A 803 -21.71 -14.28 7.19
C GLY A 803 -21.55 -15.69 7.70
N TYR A 804 -20.32 -16.16 7.90
CA TYR A 804 -20.07 -17.45 8.53
C TYR A 804 -20.34 -17.37 10.05
N LYS A 805 -21.06 -18.37 10.56
CA LYS A 805 -21.30 -18.58 11.99
C LYS A 805 -20.39 -19.68 12.48
N LEU A 806 -19.88 -19.58 13.70
CA LEU A 806 -19.12 -20.64 14.32
C LEU A 806 -20.04 -21.81 14.65
N SER A 807 -19.63 -23.02 14.25
CA SER A 807 -20.30 -24.26 14.66
C SER A 807 -19.37 -25.03 15.60
N THR A 808 -19.92 -25.54 16.70
CA THR A 808 -19.28 -26.51 17.58
C THR A 808 -19.39 -27.93 17.00
N ILE A 809 -18.48 -28.82 17.39
CA ILE A 809 -18.29 -30.17 16.80
C ILE A 809 -19.50 -31.11 16.94
N ASN A 810 -20.52 -30.74 17.74
CA ASN A 810 -21.75 -31.51 17.91
C ASN A 810 -22.98 -30.77 17.34
N PRO A 811 -23.37 -31.00 16.07
CA PRO A 811 -24.54 -30.34 15.47
C PRO A 811 -25.88 -30.87 16.02
N THR A 812 -25.92 -31.92 16.88
CA THR A 812 -27.16 -32.54 17.32
C THR A 812 -27.93 -31.82 18.43
N ASN A 813 -27.38 -30.71 19.02
CA ASN A 813 -28.04 -30.01 20.15
C ASN A 813 -27.96 -28.47 20.05
N LEU A 814 -28.13 -27.91 18.84
CA LEU A 814 -28.27 -26.45 18.70
C LEU A 814 -29.77 -26.09 18.77
N SER A 815 -30.24 -25.61 19.92
CA SER A 815 -31.47 -24.86 20.01
C SER A 815 -31.33 -23.55 19.20
N HIS A 816 -32.38 -23.15 18.47
CA HIS A 816 -32.42 -22.00 17.56
C HIS A 816 -32.15 -20.64 18.20
N ASP A 817 -31.84 -20.55 19.49
CA ASP A 817 -31.65 -19.33 20.28
C ASP A 817 -30.20 -19.11 20.78
N SER A 818 -29.18 -19.68 20.14
CA SER A 818 -27.79 -19.38 20.56
C SER A 818 -27.35 -18.00 20.05
N PRO A 819 -26.91 -17.09 20.97
CA PRO A 819 -26.48 -15.74 20.62
C PRO A 819 -25.24 -15.77 19.72
N ASP A 820 -25.00 -14.68 19.00
CA ASP A 820 -23.84 -14.47 18.15
C ASP A 820 -22.55 -15.00 18.81
N ILE A 821 -21.78 -15.78 18.06
CA ILE A 821 -20.57 -16.45 18.54
C ILE A 821 -19.32 -15.67 18.14
N ILE A 822 -19.45 -14.73 17.19
CA ILE A 822 -18.41 -13.80 16.78
C ILE A 822 -18.84 -12.37 17.14
N PHE A 823 -18.03 -11.71 17.96
CA PHE A 823 -18.28 -10.35 18.43
C PHE A 823 -17.19 -9.42 17.95
N ASN A 824 -17.52 -8.14 17.73
CA ASN A 824 -16.53 -7.08 17.51
C ASN A 824 -16.20 -6.33 18.82
N GLY A 825 -15.17 -5.46 18.78
CA GLY A 825 -14.73 -4.72 19.96
C GLY A 825 -15.79 -3.78 20.56
N MET A 826 -16.89 -3.49 19.87
CA MET A 826 -17.98 -2.64 20.35
C MET A 826 -19.13 -3.44 20.96
N ASN A 827 -19.40 -4.65 20.51
CA ASN A 827 -20.58 -5.43 20.93
C ASN A 827 -20.26 -6.64 21.84
N PHE A 828 -18.98 -6.99 22.05
CA PHE A 828 -18.58 -8.13 22.89
C PHE A 828 -18.85 -7.94 24.37
N LEU A 829 -18.83 -6.71 24.87
CA LEU A 829 -18.77 -6.41 26.31
C LEU A 829 -20.00 -6.93 27.07
N LYS A 830 -21.20 -6.73 26.52
CA LYS A 830 -22.44 -7.17 27.18
C LYS A 830 -22.56 -8.69 27.30
N PRO A 831 -22.35 -9.49 26.23
CA PRO A 831 -22.28 -10.95 26.32
C PRO A 831 -21.15 -11.46 27.21
N PHE A 832 -19.97 -10.83 27.15
CA PHE A 832 -18.83 -11.18 27.98
C PHE A 832 -19.11 -11.00 29.49
N LEU A 833 -19.69 -9.87 29.87
CA LEU A 833 -20.09 -9.62 31.27
C LEU A 833 -21.19 -10.59 31.71
N SER A 834 -22.12 -10.96 30.82
CA SER A 834 -23.13 -11.99 31.12
C SER A 834 -22.49 -13.34 31.43
N ASP A 835 -21.53 -13.78 30.64
CA ASP A 835 -20.79 -15.03 30.88
C ASP A 835 -19.97 -14.96 32.19
N LEU A 836 -19.30 -13.83 32.44
CA LEU A 836 -18.57 -13.62 33.69
C LEU A 836 -19.52 -13.69 34.90
N SER A 837 -20.71 -13.10 34.81
CA SER A 837 -21.67 -13.09 35.93
C SER A 837 -22.12 -14.49 36.31
N CYS A 838 -22.12 -15.46 35.40
CA CYS A 838 -22.48 -16.87 35.60
C CYS A 838 -21.35 -17.74 36.14
N THR A 839 -20.12 -17.18 36.31
CA THR A 839 -18.96 -17.93 36.75
C THR A 839 -19.12 -18.47 38.17
N ARG A 840 -18.69 -19.73 38.38
CA ARG A 840 -18.81 -20.43 39.70
C ARG A 840 -17.48 -20.78 40.33
N LYS A 841 -16.43 -21.04 39.54
CA LYS A 841 -15.17 -21.61 40.06
C LYS A 841 -13.96 -20.72 39.79
N SER A 842 -13.71 -20.41 38.51
CA SER A 842 -12.47 -19.73 38.16
C SER A 842 -12.58 -18.88 36.88
N VAL A 843 -11.84 -17.78 36.83
CA VAL A 843 -11.61 -16.96 35.63
C VAL A 843 -10.12 -16.76 35.45
N VAL A 844 -9.64 -17.02 34.22
CA VAL A 844 -8.26 -16.74 33.85
C VAL A 844 -8.30 -15.81 32.65
N ILE A 845 -7.72 -14.62 32.78
CA ILE A 845 -7.70 -13.59 31.73
C ILE A 845 -6.26 -13.33 31.31
N SER A 846 -5.99 -13.19 30.02
CA SER A 846 -4.73 -12.65 29.53
C SER A 846 -4.94 -11.31 28.81
N SER A 847 -4.12 -10.32 29.16
CA SER A 847 -4.19 -8.96 28.64
C SER A 847 -2.78 -8.38 28.44
N SER A 848 -2.46 -7.97 27.24
CA SER A 848 -1.13 -7.42 26.93
C SER A 848 -0.89 -6.03 27.54
N LYS A 849 -1.95 -5.24 27.73
CA LYS A 849 -1.94 -3.91 28.38
C LYS A 849 -3.20 -3.72 29.21
N LEU A 850 -3.02 -3.26 30.45
CA LEU A 850 -4.13 -2.91 31.33
C LEU A 850 -4.54 -1.45 31.07
N TRP A 851 -5.80 -1.25 30.64
CA TRP A 851 -6.36 0.09 30.40
C TRP A 851 -7.79 0.18 30.98
N PHE A 852 -7.88 0.37 32.27
CA PHE A 852 -9.15 0.47 32.97
C PHE A 852 -9.10 1.50 34.12
N SER A 853 -10.27 1.89 34.58
CA SER A 853 -10.47 2.67 35.79
C SER A 853 -11.32 1.87 36.81
N ILE A 854 -11.42 2.34 38.01
CA ILE A 854 -12.24 1.70 39.10
C ILE A 854 -13.72 1.51 38.67
N ARG A 855 -14.21 2.35 37.75
CA ARG A 855 -15.59 2.28 37.26
C ARG A 855 -15.78 1.43 36.00
N THR A 856 -14.73 0.79 35.48
CA THR A 856 -14.84 -0.05 34.30
C THR A 856 -15.72 -1.27 34.62
N PRO A 857 -16.77 -1.57 33.80
CA PRO A 857 -17.72 -2.64 34.08
C PRO A 857 -17.05 -4.02 34.31
N THR A 858 -16.01 -4.35 33.53
CA THR A 858 -15.26 -5.61 33.75
C THR A 858 -14.58 -5.66 35.09
N LEU A 859 -13.98 -4.57 35.59
CA LEU A 859 -13.32 -4.55 36.90
C LEU A 859 -14.33 -4.70 38.04
N VAL A 860 -15.49 -4.02 37.93
CA VAL A 860 -16.58 -4.17 38.91
C VAL A 860 -17.06 -5.62 38.97
N MET A 861 -17.23 -6.26 37.80
CA MET A 861 -17.62 -7.68 37.74
C MET A 861 -16.57 -8.60 38.34
N LEU A 862 -15.28 -8.38 38.12
CA LEU A 862 -14.20 -9.15 38.72
C LEU A 862 -14.19 -8.98 40.23
N GLN A 863 -14.46 -7.79 40.76
CA GLN A 863 -14.59 -7.55 42.20
C GLN A 863 -15.77 -8.32 42.82
N GLU A 864 -16.91 -8.35 42.16
CA GLU A 864 -18.08 -9.12 42.59
C GLU A 864 -17.77 -10.63 42.62
N LEU A 865 -17.08 -11.14 41.59
CA LEU A 865 -16.70 -12.55 41.49
C LEU A 865 -15.72 -12.95 42.60
N THR A 866 -14.75 -12.10 42.96
CA THR A 866 -13.82 -12.36 44.06
C THR A 866 -14.54 -12.40 45.39
N LEU A 867 -15.55 -11.52 45.65
CA LEU A 867 -16.39 -11.56 46.84
C LEU A 867 -17.25 -12.84 46.92
N ARG A 868 -17.58 -13.46 45.76
CA ARG A 868 -18.28 -14.76 45.69
C ARG A 868 -17.31 -15.95 45.88
N GLY A 869 -16.01 -15.72 46.07
CA GLY A 869 -15.01 -16.77 46.23
C GLY A 869 -14.49 -17.36 44.93
N VAL A 870 -14.75 -16.76 43.76
CA VAL A 870 -14.23 -17.19 42.46
C VAL A 870 -12.73 -16.90 42.40
N GLN A 871 -11.92 -17.87 42.00
CA GLN A 871 -10.50 -17.68 41.75
C GLN A 871 -10.26 -16.90 40.46
N ILE A 872 -9.62 -15.73 40.52
CA ILE A 872 -9.32 -14.92 39.35
C ILE A 872 -7.82 -14.76 39.19
N ILE A 873 -7.32 -15.08 37.99
CA ILE A 873 -5.91 -14.92 37.61
C ILE A 873 -5.84 -14.08 36.35
N VAL A 874 -4.99 -13.04 36.39
CA VAL A 874 -4.74 -12.18 35.22
C VAL A 874 -3.27 -12.29 34.82
N PHE A 875 -3.03 -12.72 33.60
CA PHE A 875 -1.72 -12.68 32.96
C PHE A 875 -1.51 -11.34 32.24
N VAL A 876 -0.38 -10.67 32.53
CA VAL A 876 0.01 -9.39 31.92
C VAL A 876 1.39 -9.51 31.28
N LYS A 877 1.67 -8.65 30.29
CA LYS A 877 2.97 -8.67 29.60
C LYS A 877 4.10 -8.14 30.50
N CYS A 878 3.84 -7.08 31.23
CA CYS A 878 4.75 -6.47 32.19
C CYS A 878 3.93 -5.86 33.34
N HIS A 879 4.53 -5.76 34.51
CA HIS A 879 3.90 -5.13 35.67
C HIS A 879 3.67 -3.63 35.40
N SER A 880 2.56 -3.11 35.93
CA SER A 880 2.14 -1.71 35.84
C SER A 880 1.51 -1.23 37.15
N GLU A 881 1.36 0.08 37.32
CA GLU A 881 0.67 0.64 38.49
C GLU A 881 -0.77 0.12 38.62
N LYS A 882 -1.40 -0.33 37.54
CA LYS A 882 -2.77 -0.89 37.57
C LYS A 882 -2.85 -2.30 38.15
N ASP A 883 -1.76 -3.01 38.28
CA ASP A 883 -1.70 -4.30 38.95
C ASP A 883 -2.13 -4.22 40.42
N GLU A 884 -1.79 -3.10 41.09
CA GLU A 884 -2.18 -2.85 42.47
C GLU A 884 -3.70 -2.75 42.65
N LEU A 885 -4.42 -2.21 41.64
CA LEU A 885 -5.90 -2.18 41.67
C LEU A 885 -6.48 -3.59 41.59
N LEU A 886 -5.91 -4.46 40.73
CA LEU A 886 -6.34 -5.85 40.59
C LEU A 886 -6.03 -6.64 41.87
N LYS A 887 -4.86 -6.47 42.47
CA LYS A 887 -4.48 -7.13 43.72
C LYS A 887 -5.38 -6.72 44.89
N ARG A 888 -5.74 -5.41 44.97
CA ARG A 888 -6.64 -4.89 46.04
C ARG A 888 -8.03 -5.53 46.01
N ILE A 889 -8.52 -5.94 44.84
CA ILE A 889 -9.81 -6.64 44.71
C ILE A 889 -9.66 -8.17 44.81
N GLY A 890 -8.50 -8.69 45.18
CA GLY A 890 -8.27 -10.13 45.39
C GLY A 890 -7.89 -10.91 44.12
N VAL A 891 -7.53 -10.25 43.01
CA VAL A 891 -7.10 -10.89 41.76
C VAL A 891 -5.60 -11.20 41.82
N LYS A 892 -5.21 -12.43 41.47
CA LYS A 892 -3.82 -12.82 41.29
C LYS A 892 -3.28 -12.34 39.94
N VAL A 893 -2.22 -11.52 39.94
CA VAL A 893 -1.57 -11.00 38.70
C VAL A 893 -0.24 -11.71 38.48
N ILE A 894 -0.01 -12.22 37.27
CA ILE A 894 1.20 -12.93 36.86
C ILE A 894 1.77 -12.23 35.59
N ALA A 895 3.03 -11.78 35.66
CA ALA A 895 3.71 -11.20 34.51
C ALA A 895 4.33 -12.29 33.63
N LYS A 896 4.21 -12.17 32.32
CA LYS A 896 4.74 -13.09 31.30
C LYS A 896 5.22 -12.28 30.09
N GLU A 897 6.56 -12.12 29.94
CA GLU A 897 7.18 -11.24 28.93
C GLU A 897 6.71 -11.48 27.49
N ASN A 898 6.49 -12.74 27.10
CA ASN A 898 6.07 -13.12 25.74
C ASN A 898 4.55 -13.24 25.57
N LEU A 899 3.75 -12.52 26.38
CA LEU A 899 2.30 -12.56 26.31
C LEU A 899 1.80 -11.81 25.07
N SER A 900 1.30 -12.54 24.07
CA SER A 900 0.70 -12.00 22.83
C SER A 900 -0.79 -12.36 22.69
N LEU A 901 -1.28 -13.29 23.49
CA LEU A 901 -2.64 -13.81 23.40
C LEU A 901 -3.60 -13.03 24.29
N HIS A 902 -4.79 -12.71 23.73
CA HIS A 902 -5.92 -12.22 24.49
C HIS A 902 -6.94 -13.35 24.62
N ILE A 903 -7.01 -13.93 25.80
CA ILE A 903 -7.86 -15.07 26.13
C ILE A 903 -8.55 -14.83 27.46
N THR A 904 -9.79 -15.21 27.57
CA THR A 904 -10.46 -15.40 28.86
C THR A 904 -11.02 -16.82 28.92
N VAL A 905 -10.66 -17.57 29.95
CA VAL A 905 -11.18 -18.91 30.23
C VAL A 905 -12.02 -18.87 31.48
N ILE A 906 -13.29 -19.26 31.39
CA ILE A 906 -14.27 -19.27 32.46
C ILE A 906 -14.58 -20.74 32.84
N ASP A 907 -14.47 -21.09 34.11
CA ASP A 907 -14.80 -22.39 34.69
C ASP A 907 -14.20 -23.60 33.95
N LYS A 908 -13.05 -23.41 33.26
CA LYS A 908 -12.36 -24.41 32.41
C LYS A 908 -13.24 -25.04 31.32
N SER A 909 -14.28 -24.33 30.87
CA SER A 909 -15.23 -24.85 29.90
C SER A 909 -15.63 -23.84 28.82
N LEU A 910 -15.63 -22.55 29.18
CA LEU A 910 -16.00 -21.45 28.27
C LEU A 910 -14.79 -20.56 27.98
N ILE A 911 -14.56 -20.27 26.73
CA ILE A 911 -13.41 -19.55 26.23
C ILE A 911 -13.88 -18.32 25.45
N TRP A 912 -13.27 -17.19 25.74
CA TRP A 912 -13.29 -16.01 24.90
C TRP A 912 -11.89 -15.80 24.33
N TYR A 913 -11.76 -15.77 23.02
CA TYR A 913 -10.47 -15.69 22.32
C TYR A 913 -10.55 -14.75 21.11
N GLY A 914 -9.55 -13.89 20.90
CA GLY A 914 -9.53 -13.00 19.75
C GLY A 914 -8.49 -11.89 19.84
N SER A 915 -8.75 -10.77 19.14
CA SER A 915 -7.93 -9.54 19.24
C SER A 915 -8.43 -8.57 20.31
N VAL A 916 -9.66 -8.77 20.82
CA VAL A 916 -10.24 -7.98 21.90
C VAL A 916 -9.38 -8.07 23.15
N ASN A 917 -9.03 -6.93 23.71
CA ASN A 917 -8.38 -6.86 25.02
C ASN A 917 -9.44 -6.75 26.12
N TYR A 918 -9.65 -7.81 26.89
CA TYR A 918 -10.71 -7.91 27.90
C TYR A 918 -10.55 -6.96 29.09
N LEU A 919 -9.31 -6.44 29.30
CA LEU A 919 -8.96 -5.46 30.33
C LEU A 919 -8.32 -4.19 29.73
N GLY A 920 -8.65 -3.87 28.47
CA GLY A 920 -8.03 -2.79 27.73
C GLY A 920 -9.00 -2.02 26.83
N TYR A 921 -8.43 -1.15 26.01
CA TYR A 921 -9.17 -0.42 24.99
C TYR A 921 -9.32 -1.28 23.72
N ASN A 922 -10.49 -1.22 23.10
CA ASN A 922 -10.83 -1.95 21.89
C ASN A 922 -11.40 -1.00 20.81
N THR A 923 -11.18 -1.34 19.55
CA THR A 923 -11.71 -0.64 18.37
C THR A 923 -12.81 -1.49 17.73
N GLU A 924 -13.58 -0.91 16.81
CA GLU A 924 -14.55 -1.69 15.99
C GLU A 924 -13.89 -2.83 15.21
N GLU A 925 -12.60 -2.68 14.95
CA GLU A 925 -11.83 -3.67 14.20
C GLU A 925 -11.41 -4.89 15.03
N ASP A 926 -11.47 -4.82 16.36
CA ASP A 926 -11.14 -5.94 17.22
C ASP A 926 -12.28 -6.96 17.21
N ASN A 927 -11.93 -8.25 17.34
CA ASN A 927 -12.90 -9.35 17.33
C ASN A 927 -12.63 -10.34 18.44
N ALA A 928 -13.71 -10.94 18.93
CA ALA A 928 -13.66 -12.05 19.88
C ALA A 928 -14.59 -13.18 19.44
N ILE A 929 -14.19 -14.41 19.71
CA ILE A 929 -15.04 -15.59 19.57
C ILE A 929 -15.32 -16.17 20.95
N ARG A 930 -16.53 -16.69 21.10
CA ARG A 930 -17.00 -17.40 22.29
C ARG A 930 -17.11 -18.90 21.97
N ILE A 931 -16.38 -19.73 22.69
CA ILE A 931 -16.32 -21.19 22.47
C ILE A 931 -16.63 -21.89 23.79
N SER A 932 -17.60 -22.82 23.77
CA SER A 932 -17.96 -23.65 24.95
C SER A 932 -17.45 -25.06 24.74
N GLU A 933 -16.19 -25.32 25.10
CA GLU A 933 -15.51 -26.62 24.97
C GLU A 933 -14.41 -26.78 26.05
N SER A 934 -14.52 -27.82 26.89
CA SER A 934 -13.59 -28.06 28.01
C SER A 934 -12.18 -28.45 27.53
N VAL A 935 -12.06 -29.24 26.47
CA VAL A 935 -10.76 -29.69 25.94
C VAL A 935 -9.93 -28.49 25.45
N ILE A 936 -10.57 -27.61 24.69
CA ILE A 936 -9.91 -26.38 24.19
C ILE A 936 -9.59 -25.46 25.36
N ALA A 937 -10.45 -25.38 26.37
CA ALA A 937 -10.21 -24.57 27.58
C ALA A 937 -8.96 -25.03 28.35
N GLU A 938 -8.76 -26.33 28.46
CA GLU A 938 -7.56 -26.90 29.11
C GLU A 938 -6.29 -26.63 28.28
N GLU A 939 -6.34 -26.84 26.97
CA GLU A 939 -5.23 -26.49 26.06
C GLU A 939 -4.85 -25.01 26.16
N MET A 940 -5.84 -24.10 26.20
CA MET A 940 -5.59 -22.65 26.35
C MET A 940 -4.99 -22.28 27.72
N LEU A 941 -5.41 -22.94 28.78
CA LEU A 941 -4.83 -22.78 30.12
C LEU A 941 -3.38 -23.29 30.17
N GLU A 942 -3.08 -24.43 29.54
CA GLU A 942 -1.71 -24.92 29.44
C GLU A 942 -0.78 -23.91 28.75
N LEU A 943 -1.25 -23.24 27.71
CA LEU A 943 -0.51 -22.16 27.03
C LEU A 943 -0.17 -20.99 27.96
N LEU A 944 -1.10 -20.63 28.87
CA LEU A 944 -0.90 -19.53 29.78
C LEU A 944 0.01 -19.91 30.96
N TYR A 945 -0.06 -21.15 31.45
CA TYR A 945 0.70 -21.59 32.64
C TYR A 945 2.09 -22.15 32.33
N ASN A 946 2.31 -22.79 31.19
CA ASN A 946 3.59 -23.42 30.88
C ASN A 946 4.71 -22.39 30.64
N ASN A 947 5.64 -22.33 31.60
CA ASN A 947 6.86 -21.54 31.63
C ASN A 947 8.06 -22.23 30.94
N LYS A 948 7.88 -23.30 30.18
CA LYS A 948 9.01 -23.85 29.42
C LYS A 948 9.34 -22.90 28.28
N LYS A 949 10.53 -22.31 28.34
CA LYS A 949 11.14 -21.47 27.32
C LYS A 949 10.80 -22.01 25.94
N LEU A 950 10.01 -21.25 25.20
CA LEU A 950 9.83 -21.39 23.77
C LEU A 950 10.94 -20.66 23.04
#